data_2324be97e880ae41542d9cc09a99f6bc
#
_entry.id   2324be97e880ae41542d9cc09a99f6bc
#
_cell.length_a   1.000
_cell.length_b   1.000
_cell.length_c   1.000
_cell.angle_alpha   90.00
_cell.angle_beta   90.00
_cell.angle_gamma   90.00
#
_symmetry.space_group_name_H-M   'P 1'
#
loop_
_entity.id
_entity.type
_entity.pdbx_description
1 polymer ?
#
loop_
_entity_poly.entity_id
_entity_poly.type
_entity_poly.pdbx_seq_one_letter_code
_entity_poly.pdbx_strand_id
1 'polypeptide(L)'
;MWQGIEVWGNSGTHQYEANGSYGQGYLEMRNGATIENAICAVELWRPEHYNTTGGIIHATDATFRNNAKSVHALWYTNYSYINDEQEMPYNSFFHNCSFSIDANYLGTTTFFKHVDMKHVKGISFLGCDFSVNRNVPGVSLWCMGIGAYEAGFTVNSYCENSNVLPCPDEYLIPSSFYGFHRGIHASNDGSAARMFTVRNSLFDNNTCGIYALNTDYATIVDNDFTVGCGSDCDFGIYADGLSAFCIEENTFHPRATNTGSPYGIVIVNSQGTNDIYRNSFANLRCGNVAVGDNKTSTSGLTYTCNTNSGNAIDFCVLKDGSIGDIASSQGSATLPAGNTFDGSLYHLYNDGNHLISYYYDVNEPSQKPVWTLLYGVSANDIQNSNRCLTHYGNGGSVVKSASEKAALESDYLSAHATYSSLLQLYESRIDGGSTPAQVADINNATSSDMWRLRAQLLGLSPYVSGEVLTTAADRDDVFTDPVLFEILAANPDELKKDTLISYLENKDNPLPAYMVDLLRQIASGFTARTALQAQMAQYQHDYSLAAGDIVRSNLDDSIANPTELRTWLGNMGDIASDRMIVASYLQEGDSVHAFALANMLPALYGLQGNALADHADYMRLITLHQTLNRENRNVLGLTEAEALMVDSIATYGTGTSKAMAEAMLSEISDDYVMTYSCPTMPDDGDGGDRGIGNATNASMNEAMGFTVSLSPNPATTWTTVDYTLPAKTSKATVTIANTLGVSVLSTELDGSQGQKVLDLRGLADGVYVYTVCCGELIHTGKLVVTK
;
A
#
# COMPACT_ATOMS: atom_id res chain seq x y z
N MET A 1 -5.18 -24.63 33.79
CA MET A 1 -5.04 -23.15 33.85
C MET A 1 -6.04 -22.60 34.84
N TRP A 2 -5.74 -21.54 35.53
CA TRP A 2 -6.64 -20.78 36.40
C TRP A 2 -7.28 -19.63 35.65
N GLN A 3 -8.33 -18.99 36.21
CA GLN A 3 -9.07 -17.95 35.47
C GLN A 3 -8.22 -16.70 35.18
N GLY A 4 -7.36 -16.29 36.11
CA GLY A 4 -6.59 -15.04 36.06
C GLY A 4 -7.15 -13.97 37.01
N ILE A 5 -6.75 -12.73 36.80
CA ILE A 5 -7.13 -11.58 37.60
C ILE A 5 -8.17 -10.76 36.83
N GLU A 6 -9.31 -10.53 37.45
CA GLU A 6 -10.34 -9.62 36.93
C GLU A 6 -10.18 -8.25 37.60
N VAL A 7 -9.96 -7.23 36.80
CA VAL A 7 -9.86 -5.83 37.24
C VAL A 7 -11.14 -5.11 36.82
N TRP A 8 -12.11 -5.11 37.73
CA TRP A 8 -13.45 -4.62 37.41
C TRP A 8 -13.50 -3.09 37.38
N GLY A 9 -14.05 -2.54 36.34
CA GLY A 9 -14.36 -1.16 36.18
C GLY A 9 -15.88 -0.89 36.33
N ASN A 10 -16.25 0.27 35.88
CA ASN A 10 -17.63 0.70 35.66
C ASN A 10 -17.69 1.51 34.38
N SER A 11 -18.37 0.98 33.37
CA SER A 11 -18.42 1.59 32.03
C SER A 11 -19.03 3.00 32.00
N GLY A 12 -19.77 3.38 33.06
CA GLY A 12 -20.39 4.70 33.18
C GLY A 12 -19.56 5.72 33.98
N THR A 13 -18.31 5.44 34.36
CA THR A 13 -17.47 6.34 35.14
C THR A 13 -16.11 6.54 34.51
N HIS A 14 -15.46 7.65 34.81
CA HIS A 14 -14.12 7.99 34.36
C HIS A 14 -13.04 7.11 35.01
N GLN A 15 -11.89 6.95 34.35
CA GLN A 15 -10.74 6.29 35.01
C GLN A 15 -10.04 7.18 36.02
N TYR A 16 -10.04 8.50 35.82
CA TYR A 16 -9.57 9.48 36.81
C TYR A 16 -10.72 10.26 37.38
N GLU A 17 -10.64 10.54 38.66
CA GLU A 17 -11.53 11.47 39.35
C GLU A 17 -10.85 12.83 39.60
N ALA A 18 -11.66 13.86 39.94
CA ALA A 18 -11.20 15.22 40.17
C ALA A 18 -10.13 15.35 41.29
N ASN A 19 -10.08 14.40 42.23
CA ASN A 19 -9.11 14.35 43.32
C ASN A 19 -7.81 13.63 42.93
N GLY A 20 -7.66 13.17 41.66
CA GLY A 20 -6.50 12.42 41.19
C GLY A 20 -6.48 10.94 41.59
N SER A 21 -7.54 10.43 42.21
CA SER A 21 -7.69 8.98 42.45
C SER A 21 -8.23 8.26 41.23
N TYR A 22 -8.09 6.93 41.20
CA TYR A 22 -8.72 6.12 40.17
C TYR A 22 -10.18 5.83 40.49
N GLY A 23 -11.09 6.10 39.55
CA GLY A 23 -12.51 5.78 39.66
C GLY A 23 -12.85 4.31 39.37
N GLN A 24 -11.85 3.50 38.95
CA GLN A 24 -11.98 2.14 38.47
C GLN A 24 -11.12 1.17 39.30
N GLY A 25 -11.35 -0.13 39.14
CA GLY A 25 -10.42 -1.14 39.63
C GLY A 25 -9.01 -0.93 39.05
N TYR A 26 -8.00 -1.13 39.90
CA TYR A 26 -6.63 -0.84 39.57
C TYR A 26 -5.71 -1.98 39.97
N LEU A 27 -4.90 -2.44 39.02
CA LEU A 27 -3.85 -3.45 39.21
C LEU A 27 -2.49 -2.81 38.90
N GLU A 28 -1.55 -2.93 39.84
CA GLU A 28 -0.16 -2.54 39.62
C GLU A 28 0.71 -3.80 39.65
N MET A 29 1.53 -3.96 38.62
CA MET A 29 2.54 -5.03 38.52
C MET A 29 3.92 -4.40 38.30
N ARG A 30 4.91 -4.81 39.13
CA ARG A 30 6.27 -4.27 39.06
C ARG A 30 7.31 -5.22 39.65
N ASN A 31 8.60 -4.90 39.44
CA ASN A 31 9.73 -5.60 40.06
C ASN A 31 9.75 -7.12 39.79
N GLY A 32 9.51 -7.55 38.55
CA GLY A 32 9.51 -8.93 38.16
C GLY A 32 8.24 -9.72 38.53
N ALA A 33 7.14 -9.03 38.84
CA ALA A 33 5.87 -9.70 39.09
C ALA A 33 5.44 -10.55 37.89
N THR A 34 5.02 -11.79 38.18
CA THR A 34 4.69 -12.78 37.14
C THR A 34 3.28 -13.31 37.29
N ILE A 35 2.54 -13.34 36.18
CA ILE A 35 1.29 -14.10 36.04
C ILE A 35 1.50 -15.18 35.01
N GLU A 36 1.23 -16.43 35.40
CA GLU A 36 1.44 -17.57 34.50
C GLU A 36 0.33 -18.62 34.58
N ASN A 37 0.15 -19.35 33.47
CA ASN A 37 -0.78 -20.48 33.35
C ASN A 37 -2.26 -20.09 33.61
N ALA A 38 -2.65 -18.85 33.28
CA ALA A 38 -4.02 -18.39 33.33
C ALA A 38 -4.75 -18.59 32.00
N ILE A 39 -6.08 -18.70 32.04
CA ILE A 39 -6.95 -18.63 30.83
C ILE A 39 -6.86 -17.21 30.26
N CYS A 40 -7.05 -16.18 31.10
CA CYS A 40 -6.67 -14.80 30.79
C CYS A 40 -5.93 -14.24 31.99
N ALA A 41 -4.68 -13.78 31.83
CA ALA A 41 -3.90 -13.33 32.96
C ALA A 41 -4.53 -12.08 33.60
N VAL A 42 -4.98 -11.11 32.80
CA VAL A 42 -5.66 -9.88 33.26
C VAL A 42 -6.84 -9.56 32.35
N GLU A 43 -8.05 -9.68 32.91
CA GLU A 43 -9.28 -9.17 32.32
C GLU A 43 -9.53 -7.76 32.85
N LEU A 44 -9.57 -6.73 32.01
CA LEU A 44 -9.86 -5.33 32.42
C LEU A 44 -11.38 -5.07 32.53
N TRP A 45 -12.12 -6.13 32.80
CA TRP A 45 -13.56 -6.17 32.99
C TRP A 45 -13.94 -7.46 33.70
N ARG A 46 -15.22 -7.67 33.95
CA ARG A 46 -15.75 -8.94 34.44
C ARG A 46 -16.42 -9.67 33.28
N PRO A 47 -15.94 -10.85 32.85
CA PRO A 47 -16.55 -11.62 31.79
C PRO A 47 -18.07 -11.76 31.92
N GLU A 48 -18.80 -11.62 30.81
CA GLU A 48 -20.26 -11.62 30.72
C GLU A 48 -20.97 -10.40 31.36
N HIS A 49 -20.22 -9.40 31.89
CA HIS A 49 -20.75 -8.19 32.50
C HIS A 49 -20.18 -6.93 31.83
N TYR A 50 -20.69 -6.56 30.67
CA TYR A 50 -20.19 -5.43 29.86
C TYR A 50 -20.23 -4.06 30.56
N ASN A 51 -21.04 -3.91 31.63
CA ASN A 51 -21.07 -2.71 32.42
C ASN A 51 -19.87 -2.56 33.40
N THR A 52 -18.98 -3.53 33.44
CA THR A 52 -17.80 -3.54 34.30
C THR A 52 -16.48 -3.30 33.56
N THR A 53 -16.52 -2.81 32.33
CA THR A 53 -15.33 -2.41 31.57
C THR A 53 -14.67 -1.16 32.17
N GLY A 54 -13.41 -0.92 31.82
CA GLY A 54 -12.64 0.27 32.25
C GLY A 54 -11.65 0.01 33.40
N GLY A 55 -11.41 -1.26 33.78
CA GLY A 55 -10.35 -1.61 34.74
C GLY A 55 -8.97 -1.15 34.26
N ILE A 56 -8.08 -0.80 35.15
CA ILE A 56 -6.77 -0.18 34.88
C ILE A 56 -5.65 -1.15 35.25
N ILE A 57 -4.64 -1.28 34.39
CA ILE A 57 -3.38 -1.94 34.71
C ILE A 57 -2.17 -1.04 34.41
N HIS A 58 -1.30 -0.92 35.40
CA HIS A 58 0.04 -0.38 35.22
C HIS A 58 1.05 -1.51 35.42
N ALA A 59 1.73 -1.92 34.37
CA ALA A 59 2.74 -2.97 34.45
C ALA A 59 4.11 -2.41 34.08
N THR A 60 5.08 -2.61 34.96
CA THR A 60 6.49 -2.27 34.69
C THR A 60 7.37 -3.42 35.17
N ASP A 61 8.30 -3.86 34.33
CA ASP A 61 9.19 -5.00 34.61
C ASP A 61 8.40 -6.26 35.02
N ALA A 62 7.28 -6.55 34.33
CA ALA A 62 6.38 -7.65 34.65
C ALA A 62 6.42 -8.76 33.58
N THR A 63 6.04 -9.98 33.97
CA THR A 63 6.08 -11.14 33.08
C THR A 63 4.69 -11.78 33.00
N PHE A 64 4.24 -12.01 31.77
CA PHE A 64 3.03 -12.77 31.41
C PHE A 64 3.43 -14.02 30.64
N ARG A 65 3.48 -15.18 31.33
CA ARG A 65 4.03 -16.40 30.74
C ARG A 65 3.03 -17.53 30.70
N ASN A 66 2.96 -18.19 29.55
CA ASN A 66 2.12 -19.39 29.35
C ASN A 66 0.63 -19.19 29.69
N ASN A 67 0.12 -17.98 29.43
CA ASN A 67 -1.31 -17.67 29.56
C ASN A 67 -2.00 -17.87 28.19
N ALA A 68 -3.21 -18.38 28.15
CA ALA A 68 -3.92 -18.51 26.88
C ALA A 68 -4.30 -17.14 26.27
N LYS A 69 -4.48 -16.15 27.14
CA LYS A 69 -4.54 -14.71 26.83
C LYS A 69 -3.82 -13.97 27.94
N SER A 70 -3.04 -12.95 27.64
CA SER A 70 -2.33 -12.20 28.68
C SER A 70 -3.11 -10.99 29.14
N VAL A 71 -3.69 -10.21 28.22
CA VAL A 71 -4.47 -9.00 28.55
C VAL A 71 -5.70 -8.93 27.65
N HIS A 72 -6.82 -8.57 28.26
CA HIS A 72 -8.07 -8.39 27.54
C HIS A 72 -8.76 -7.08 27.96
N ALA A 73 -8.92 -6.15 27.01
CA ALA A 73 -9.58 -4.86 27.19
C ALA A 73 -10.75 -4.72 26.21
N LEU A 74 -11.93 -4.37 26.72
CA LEU A 74 -13.18 -4.33 25.95
C LEU A 74 -13.88 -3.00 26.08
N TRP A 75 -14.49 -2.55 24.98
CA TRP A 75 -15.49 -1.49 24.84
C TRP A 75 -15.58 -0.50 25.99
N TYR A 76 -14.57 0.33 26.11
CA TYR A 76 -14.56 1.37 27.12
C TYR A 76 -14.01 2.67 26.53
N THR A 77 -14.80 3.73 26.61
CA THR A 77 -14.37 5.08 26.27
C THR A 77 -14.05 5.83 27.56
N ASN A 78 -12.80 6.21 27.76
CA ASN A 78 -12.38 6.99 28.91
C ASN A 78 -12.67 8.46 28.66
N TYR A 79 -13.72 9.00 29.24
CA TYR A 79 -14.03 10.42 29.14
C TYR A 79 -13.29 11.25 30.22
N SER A 80 -13.06 12.51 29.91
CA SER A 80 -12.51 13.47 30.87
C SER A 80 -13.51 13.76 31.98
N TYR A 81 -13.06 13.72 33.24
CA TYR A 81 -13.89 14.12 34.36
C TYR A 81 -14.22 15.63 34.41
N ILE A 82 -13.55 16.43 33.56
CA ILE A 82 -13.79 17.87 33.40
C ILE A 82 -14.84 18.14 32.32
N ASN A 83 -14.79 17.33 31.24
CA ASN A 83 -15.70 17.45 30.12
C ASN A 83 -16.02 16.06 29.58
N ASP A 84 -17.20 15.55 29.92
CA ASP A 84 -17.68 14.20 29.51
C ASP A 84 -17.77 13.98 28.01
N GLU A 85 -17.63 15.02 27.18
CA GLU A 85 -17.60 14.93 25.74
C GLU A 85 -16.19 14.67 25.18
N GLN A 86 -15.14 14.79 26.02
CA GLN A 86 -13.76 14.60 25.58
C GLN A 86 -13.23 13.20 25.92
N GLU A 87 -12.95 12.41 24.93
CA GLU A 87 -12.25 11.14 25.10
C GLU A 87 -10.78 11.37 25.46
N MET A 88 -10.32 10.65 26.47
CA MET A 88 -8.93 10.59 26.92
C MET A 88 -8.36 9.19 26.67
N PRO A 89 -7.03 9.02 26.61
CA PRO A 89 -6.42 7.72 26.56
C PRO A 89 -6.86 6.81 27.70
N TYR A 90 -7.00 5.54 27.41
CA TYR A 90 -7.15 4.49 28.42
C TYR A 90 -5.91 4.48 29.31
N ASN A 91 -6.11 4.60 30.61
CA ASN A 91 -5.01 4.74 31.56
C ASN A 91 -4.38 3.40 31.93
N SER A 92 -3.90 2.67 30.92
CA SER A 92 -3.18 1.41 31.10
C SER A 92 -1.93 1.40 30.24
N PHE A 93 -0.86 0.85 30.81
CA PHE A 93 0.40 0.74 30.08
C PHE A 93 1.22 -0.49 30.50
N PHE A 94 2.11 -0.89 29.61
CA PHE A 94 3.07 -1.97 29.80
C PHE A 94 4.46 -1.46 29.43
N HIS A 95 5.34 -1.33 30.41
CA HIS A 95 6.71 -0.87 30.25
C HIS A 95 7.69 -1.96 30.60
N ASN A 96 8.60 -2.31 29.69
CA ASN A 96 9.64 -3.35 29.87
C ASN A 96 9.04 -4.67 30.36
N CYS A 97 7.93 -5.12 29.73
CA CYS A 97 7.20 -6.33 30.11
C CYS A 97 7.47 -7.46 29.10
N SER A 98 7.42 -8.71 29.59
CA SER A 98 7.57 -9.90 28.76
C SER A 98 6.26 -10.68 28.65
N PHE A 99 5.88 -11.04 27.41
CA PHE A 99 4.71 -11.85 27.06
C PHE A 99 5.19 -13.07 26.29
N SER A 100 5.08 -14.27 26.89
CA SER A 100 5.70 -15.44 26.28
C SER A 100 4.88 -16.73 26.40
N ILE A 101 4.94 -17.54 25.34
CA ILE A 101 4.54 -18.95 25.34
C ILE A 101 5.75 -19.81 25.09
N ASP A 102 6.17 -20.58 26.07
CA ASP A 102 7.30 -21.50 26.00
C ASP A 102 6.86 -22.98 26.00
N ALA A 103 7.84 -23.90 26.05
CA ALA A 103 7.59 -25.34 26.02
C ALA A 103 6.77 -25.88 27.22
N ASN A 104 6.56 -25.08 28.26
CA ASN A 104 5.79 -25.46 29.46
C ASN A 104 4.32 -25.02 29.37
N TYR A 105 3.90 -24.49 28.24
CA TYR A 105 2.49 -24.12 28.04
C TYR A 105 1.57 -25.33 28.24
N LEU A 106 0.55 -25.18 29.05
CA LEU A 106 -0.31 -26.30 29.45
C LEU A 106 -1.22 -26.83 28.32
N GLY A 107 -1.51 -25.99 27.32
CA GLY A 107 -2.29 -26.37 26.14
C GLY A 107 -3.73 -26.77 26.39
N THR A 108 -4.27 -26.52 27.60
CA THR A 108 -5.68 -26.88 27.95
C THR A 108 -6.69 -25.91 27.38
N THR A 109 -6.25 -24.71 26.99
CA THR A 109 -6.99 -23.69 26.26
C THR A 109 -6.13 -23.27 25.08
N THR A 110 -6.70 -23.04 23.91
CA THR A 110 -5.94 -22.62 22.75
C THR A 110 -5.41 -21.21 22.93
N PHE A 111 -4.12 -21.01 22.65
CA PHE A 111 -3.52 -19.69 22.58
C PHE A 111 -3.74 -19.08 21.20
N PHE A 112 -4.38 -17.93 21.14
CA PHE A 112 -4.55 -17.14 19.89
C PHE A 112 -3.79 -15.83 19.94
N LYS A 113 -3.82 -15.10 21.04
CA LYS A 113 -3.16 -13.79 21.14
C LYS A 113 -2.76 -13.47 22.58
N HIS A 114 -1.66 -12.74 22.75
CA HIS A 114 -1.28 -12.24 24.07
C HIS A 114 -2.19 -11.09 24.50
N VAL A 115 -2.35 -10.10 23.66
CA VAL A 115 -3.17 -8.91 23.95
C VAL A 115 -4.38 -8.88 23.02
N ASP A 116 -5.54 -8.64 23.59
CA ASP A 116 -6.82 -8.54 22.90
C ASP A 116 -7.47 -7.21 23.31
N MET A 117 -7.48 -6.25 22.37
CA MET A 117 -8.02 -4.89 22.61
C MET A 117 -9.17 -4.62 21.64
N LYS A 118 -10.30 -4.16 22.19
CA LYS A 118 -11.52 -3.91 21.42
C LYS A 118 -12.16 -2.60 21.83
N HIS A 119 -12.28 -1.66 20.89
CA HIS A 119 -12.88 -0.34 21.09
C HIS A 119 -12.31 0.42 22.31
N VAL A 120 -11.00 0.48 22.39
CA VAL A 120 -10.26 1.24 23.40
C VAL A 120 -9.27 2.17 22.72
N LYS A 121 -8.85 3.23 23.40
CA LYS A 121 -7.87 4.18 22.87
C LYS A 121 -6.76 4.44 23.87
N GLY A 122 -5.49 4.33 23.43
CA GLY A 122 -4.33 4.87 24.15
C GLY A 122 -3.60 3.91 25.09
N ILE A 123 -3.86 2.59 25.04
CA ILE A 123 -3.04 1.61 25.75
C ILE A 123 -1.64 1.58 25.08
N SER A 124 -0.58 1.58 25.89
CA SER A 124 0.80 1.62 25.40
C SER A 124 1.65 0.44 25.86
N PHE A 125 2.52 -0.03 24.93
CA PHE A 125 3.48 -1.09 25.14
C PHE A 125 4.87 -0.54 24.78
N LEU A 126 5.70 -0.26 25.78
CA LEU A 126 7.01 0.33 25.59
C LEU A 126 8.11 -0.64 26.05
N GLY A 127 9.00 -1.02 25.16
CA GLY A 127 10.10 -1.96 25.45
C GLY A 127 9.61 -3.37 25.82
N CYS A 128 8.48 -3.79 25.25
CA CYS A 128 7.85 -5.06 25.60
C CYS A 128 8.31 -6.18 24.65
N ASP A 129 8.61 -7.35 25.21
CA ASP A 129 8.99 -8.54 24.46
C ASP A 129 7.80 -9.50 24.32
N PHE A 130 7.40 -9.74 23.08
CA PHE A 130 6.34 -10.69 22.73
C PHE A 130 6.93 -11.89 22.00
N SER A 131 6.70 -13.10 22.53
CA SER A 131 7.24 -14.30 21.91
C SER A 131 6.30 -15.50 22.00
N VAL A 132 6.35 -16.37 20.97
CA VAL A 132 5.60 -17.62 20.95
C VAL A 132 6.41 -18.75 20.33
N ASN A 133 6.38 -19.90 20.99
CA ASN A 133 6.84 -21.16 20.40
C ASN A 133 5.66 -21.86 19.70
N ARG A 134 5.57 -21.72 18.39
CA ARG A 134 4.49 -22.30 17.56
C ARG A 134 4.44 -23.83 17.56
N ASN A 135 5.53 -24.47 17.98
CA ASN A 135 5.59 -25.95 18.00
C ASN A 135 4.98 -26.56 19.27
N VAL A 136 4.46 -25.73 20.17
CA VAL A 136 3.86 -26.20 21.41
C VAL A 136 2.39 -26.57 21.17
N PRO A 137 1.93 -27.75 21.62
CA PRO A 137 0.52 -28.11 21.54
C PRO A 137 -0.40 -27.09 22.21
N GLY A 138 -1.51 -26.75 21.57
CA GLY A 138 -2.45 -25.76 22.05
C GLY A 138 -2.15 -24.32 21.61
N VAL A 139 -1.11 -24.10 20.81
CA VAL A 139 -0.88 -22.83 20.13
C VAL A 139 -1.57 -22.87 18.77
N SER A 140 -2.39 -21.84 18.49
CA SER A 140 -3.04 -21.67 17.19
C SER A 140 -2.01 -21.42 16.10
N LEU A 141 -2.26 -21.95 14.90
CA LEU A 141 -1.48 -21.61 13.70
C LEU A 141 -1.61 -20.11 13.33
N TRP A 142 -2.68 -19.47 13.78
CA TRP A 142 -3.02 -18.07 13.52
C TRP A 142 -2.71 -17.16 14.70
N CYS A 143 -1.74 -17.55 15.54
CA CYS A 143 -1.41 -16.82 16.76
C CYS A 143 -0.86 -15.41 16.51
N MET A 144 -1.19 -14.51 17.44
CA MET A 144 -0.87 -13.07 17.37
C MET A 144 -0.16 -12.61 18.65
N GLY A 145 0.72 -11.59 18.50
CA GLY A 145 1.24 -10.87 19.66
C GLY A 145 0.18 -9.91 20.20
N ILE A 146 -0.25 -8.96 19.38
CA ILE A 146 -1.33 -8.01 19.67
C ILE A 146 -2.44 -8.17 18.63
N GLY A 147 -3.69 -8.39 19.09
CA GLY A 147 -4.91 -8.27 18.33
C GLY A 147 -5.65 -7.00 18.76
N ALA A 148 -5.89 -6.08 17.83
CA ALA A 148 -6.54 -4.81 18.06
C ALA A 148 -7.69 -4.63 17.07
N TYR A 149 -8.90 -4.54 17.59
CA TYR A 149 -10.11 -4.29 16.81
C TYR A 149 -10.72 -2.96 17.21
N GLU A 150 -10.82 -2.03 16.26
CA GLU A 150 -11.29 -0.66 16.50
C GLU A 150 -10.58 -0.02 17.70
N ALA A 151 -9.25 -0.21 17.78
CA ALA A 151 -8.48 0.20 18.95
C ALA A 151 -7.28 1.06 18.55
N GLY A 152 -7.12 2.19 19.26
CA GLY A 152 -5.94 3.04 19.20
C GLY A 152 -4.92 2.63 20.26
N PHE A 153 -3.67 2.36 19.86
CA PHE A 153 -2.61 1.93 20.76
C PHE A 153 -1.23 2.36 20.25
N THR A 154 -0.24 2.30 21.14
CA THR A 154 1.14 2.61 20.82
C THR A 154 2.06 1.47 21.22
N VAL A 155 2.93 1.06 20.29
CA VAL A 155 4.08 0.20 20.54
C VAL A 155 5.35 1.00 20.25
N ASN A 156 6.29 1.04 21.19
CA ASN A 156 7.53 1.81 21.03
C ASN A 156 8.65 1.22 21.89
N SER A 157 9.86 1.77 21.75
CA SER A 157 10.95 1.52 22.69
C SER A 157 10.67 2.13 24.07
N TYR A 158 11.24 1.54 25.10
CA TYR A 158 11.28 2.05 26.46
C TYR A 158 12.61 2.71 26.75
N CYS A 159 12.61 3.88 27.39
CA CYS A 159 13.84 4.55 27.81
C CYS A 159 14.16 4.23 29.27
N GLU A 160 15.20 3.46 29.51
CA GLU A 160 15.66 3.16 30.89
C GLU A 160 16.15 4.39 31.66
N ASN A 161 16.63 5.41 30.93
CA ASN A 161 17.19 6.63 31.54
C ASN A 161 16.36 7.87 31.12
N SER A 162 15.21 8.02 31.73
CA SER A 162 14.28 9.13 31.44
C SER A 162 14.77 10.51 31.88
N ASN A 163 15.94 10.57 32.55
CA ASN A 163 16.53 11.85 33.00
C ASN A 163 17.25 12.62 31.90
N VAL A 164 17.47 12.01 30.73
CA VAL A 164 18.13 12.61 29.57
C VAL A 164 17.17 12.60 28.39
N LEU A 165 16.86 13.76 27.84
CA LEU A 165 16.00 13.92 26.67
C LEU A 165 16.78 14.64 25.56
N PRO A 166 16.73 14.15 24.28
CA PRO A 166 16.17 12.84 23.89
C PRO A 166 16.90 11.67 24.55
N CYS A 167 16.21 10.54 24.70
CA CYS A 167 16.80 9.33 25.25
C CYS A 167 17.98 8.88 24.41
N PRO A 168 19.19 8.68 24.99
CA PRO A 168 20.31 8.12 24.24
C PRO A 168 20.01 6.70 23.76
N ASP A 169 20.45 6.34 22.55
CA ASP A 169 20.18 5.04 21.92
C ASP A 169 20.61 3.84 22.80
N GLU A 170 21.68 3.99 23.59
CA GLU A 170 22.17 2.96 24.49
C GLU A 170 21.22 2.62 25.65
N TYR A 171 20.22 3.45 25.93
CA TYR A 171 19.19 3.24 26.95
C TYR A 171 17.80 2.94 26.36
N LEU A 172 17.71 2.82 25.03
CA LEU A 172 16.46 2.46 24.35
C LEU A 172 16.32 0.93 24.29
N ILE A 173 15.29 0.40 24.93
CA ILE A 173 14.88 -1.00 24.82
C ILE A 173 13.77 -1.06 23.77
N PRO A 174 14.00 -1.65 22.59
CA PRO A 174 12.95 -1.80 21.59
C PRO A 174 11.89 -2.79 22.06
N SER A 175 10.66 -2.60 21.65
CA SER A 175 9.67 -3.68 21.72
C SER A 175 9.98 -4.75 20.67
N SER A 176 9.68 -6.03 20.94
CA SER A 176 9.98 -7.11 20.02
C SER A 176 8.83 -8.09 19.82
N PHE A 177 8.72 -8.68 18.62
CA PHE A 177 7.70 -9.66 18.25
C PHE A 177 8.36 -10.85 17.56
N TYR A 178 8.33 -12.01 18.22
CA TYR A 178 9.01 -13.19 17.73
C TYR A 178 8.11 -14.42 17.65
N GLY A 179 8.06 -15.03 16.48
CA GLY A 179 7.50 -16.37 16.30
C GLY A 179 6.00 -16.40 15.99
N PHE A 180 5.33 -15.32 15.75
CA PHE A 180 3.88 -15.23 15.51
C PHE A 180 3.50 -15.53 14.05
N HIS A 181 2.22 -15.90 13.84
CA HIS A 181 1.62 -15.77 12.52
C HIS A 181 1.47 -14.29 12.16
N ARG A 182 0.96 -13.46 13.10
CA ARG A 182 0.95 -12.00 13.00
C ARG A 182 1.54 -11.40 14.27
N GLY A 183 2.63 -10.66 14.14
CA GLY A 183 3.18 -9.94 15.30
C GLY A 183 2.15 -8.98 15.87
N ILE A 184 1.60 -8.12 15.01
CA ILE A 184 0.47 -7.22 15.30
C ILE A 184 -0.61 -7.44 14.25
N HIS A 185 -1.87 -7.53 14.70
CA HIS A 185 -3.05 -7.49 13.86
C HIS A 185 -3.93 -6.33 14.32
N ALA A 186 -4.05 -5.29 13.49
CA ALA A 186 -4.93 -4.16 13.72
C ALA A 186 -6.02 -4.12 12.65
N SER A 187 -7.28 -3.99 13.05
CA SER A 187 -8.42 -3.92 12.13
C SER A 187 -9.48 -2.94 12.62
N ASN A 188 -10.09 -2.19 11.70
CA ASN A 188 -11.15 -1.25 11.99
C ASN A 188 -12.40 -1.58 11.18
N ASP A 189 -13.57 -1.45 11.80
CA ASP A 189 -14.88 -1.62 11.16
C ASP A 189 -15.56 -0.28 10.78
N GLY A 190 -14.85 0.83 10.99
CA GLY A 190 -15.31 2.17 10.66
C GLY A 190 -16.37 2.73 11.63
N SER A 191 -16.52 2.16 12.82
CA SER A 191 -17.47 2.66 13.85
C SER A 191 -16.87 3.76 14.72
N ALA A 192 -15.54 3.93 14.70
CA ALA A 192 -14.86 4.99 15.43
C ALA A 192 -13.61 5.48 14.67
N ALA A 193 -13.14 6.68 14.98
CA ALA A 193 -11.89 7.22 14.45
C ALA A 193 -10.72 6.73 15.31
N ARG A 194 -10.05 5.66 14.86
CA ARG A 194 -8.93 5.02 15.55
C ARG A 194 -7.71 4.90 14.67
N MET A 195 -6.54 5.10 15.25
CA MET A 195 -5.25 4.80 14.62
C MET A 195 -4.32 4.10 15.59
N PHE A 196 -3.27 3.44 15.09
CA PHE A 196 -2.21 2.87 15.91
C PHE A 196 -0.84 3.39 15.49
N THR A 197 0.09 3.33 16.44
CA THR A 197 1.48 3.71 16.23
C THR A 197 2.40 2.56 16.63
N VAL A 198 3.33 2.18 15.73
CA VAL A 198 4.39 1.21 16.00
C VAL A 198 5.73 1.80 15.60
N ARG A 199 6.62 1.98 16.57
CA ARG A 199 7.93 2.60 16.38
C ARG A 199 9.05 1.87 17.10
N ASN A 200 10.26 1.99 16.59
CA ASN A 200 11.48 1.47 17.25
C ASN A 200 11.31 0.03 17.76
N SER A 201 10.72 -0.84 16.93
CA SER A 201 10.36 -2.20 17.31
C SER A 201 10.97 -3.22 16.37
N LEU A 202 11.20 -4.43 16.87
CA LEU A 202 11.84 -5.53 16.17
C LEU A 202 10.82 -6.63 15.84
N PHE A 203 10.81 -7.07 14.60
CA PHE A 203 9.96 -8.18 14.16
C PHE A 203 10.82 -9.30 13.57
N ASP A 204 10.83 -10.48 14.16
CA ASP A 204 11.61 -11.62 13.65
C ASP A 204 10.79 -12.92 13.69
N ASN A 205 10.99 -13.78 12.72
CA ASN A 205 10.39 -15.11 12.65
C ASN A 205 8.85 -15.10 12.61
N ASN A 206 8.23 -14.01 12.16
CA ASN A 206 6.79 -13.91 11.96
C ASN A 206 6.43 -14.25 10.51
N THR A 207 5.23 -14.82 10.28
CA THR A 207 4.69 -14.95 8.91
C THR A 207 4.32 -13.56 8.37
N CYS A 208 3.74 -12.72 9.24
CA CYS A 208 3.52 -11.30 8.97
C CYS A 208 3.91 -10.49 10.21
N GLY A 209 4.79 -9.51 10.05
CA GLY A 209 5.17 -8.64 11.15
C GLY A 209 3.99 -7.79 11.62
N ILE A 210 3.43 -6.98 10.74
CA ILE A 210 2.23 -6.16 10.98
C ILE A 210 1.21 -6.41 9.89
N TYR A 211 0.01 -6.85 10.29
CA TYR A 211 -1.17 -6.95 9.44
C TYR A 211 -2.15 -5.83 9.83
N ALA A 212 -2.41 -4.92 8.90
CA ALA A 212 -3.30 -3.78 9.09
C ALA A 212 -4.47 -3.84 8.10
N LEU A 213 -5.70 -3.76 8.58
CA LEU A 213 -6.92 -3.85 7.79
C LEU A 213 -7.83 -2.66 8.08
N ASN A 214 -8.09 -1.83 7.07
CA ASN A 214 -8.96 -0.65 7.18
C ASN A 214 -8.57 0.28 8.35
N THR A 215 -7.26 0.45 8.60
CA THR A 215 -6.73 1.27 9.71
C THR A 215 -6.07 2.53 9.14
N ASP A 216 -6.88 3.55 8.89
CA ASP A 216 -6.41 4.83 8.35
C ASP A 216 -5.45 5.53 9.32
N TYR A 217 -4.55 6.36 8.77
CA TYR A 217 -3.54 7.12 9.53
C TYR A 217 -2.55 6.28 10.35
N ALA A 218 -2.51 4.96 10.16
CA ALA A 218 -1.54 4.09 10.84
C ALA A 218 -0.12 4.63 10.69
N THR A 219 0.64 4.63 11.80
CA THR A 219 2.01 5.13 11.85
C THR A 219 2.97 3.99 12.17
N ILE A 220 3.81 3.60 11.20
CA ILE A 220 4.77 2.49 11.31
C ILE A 220 6.15 3.04 10.92
N VAL A 221 6.98 3.39 11.91
CA VAL A 221 8.20 4.18 11.70
C VAL A 221 9.38 3.63 12.50
N ASP A 222 10.58 3.63 11.91
CA ASP A 222 11.84 3.20 12.57
C ASP A 222 11.79 1.77 13.12
N ASN A 223 11.15 0.83 12.42
CA ASN A 223 11.12 -0.58 12.84
C ASN A 223 12.07 -1.42 12.00
N ASP A 224 12.54 -2.53 12.59
CA ASP A 224 13.37 -3.52 11.91
C ASP A 224 12.60 -4.83 11.71
N PHE A 225 12.47 -5.25 10.46
CA PHE A 225 11.78 -6.46 10.05
C PHE A 225 12.75 -7.48 9.49
N THR A 226 13.05 -8.51 10.28
CA THR A 226 13.70 -9.73 9.80
C THR A 226 12.60 -10.66 9.24
N VAL A 227 12.34 -10.52 7.94
CA VAL A 227 11.22 -11.16 7.27
C VAL A 227 11.49 -12.62 7.01
N GLY A 228 10.56 -13.47 7.39
CA GLY A 228 10.57 -14.87 7.06
C GLY A 228 10.51 -15.81 8.24
N CYS A 229 9.59 -16.77 8.16
CA CYS A 229 9.45 -17.86 9.10
C CYS A 229 9.52 -19.23 8.41
N GLY A 230 9.70 -19.25 7.08
CA GLY A 230 9.77 -20.44 6.25
C GLY A 230 8.42 -20.87 5.69
N SER A 231 7.40 -19.99 5.64
CA SER A 231 6.18 -20.20 4.88
C SER A 231 6.38 -19.82 3.41
N ASP A 232 5.42 -20.17 2.55
CA ASP A 232 5.48 -19.85 1.11
C ASP A 232 5.52 -18.34 0.87
N CYS A 233 4.86 -17.58 1.73
CA CYS A 233 4.84 -16.11 1.72
C CYS A 233 4.99 -15.56 3.12
N ASP A 234 5.99 -14.75 3.33
CA ASP A 234 6.25 -14.04 4.57
C ASP A 234 6.30 -12.53 4.30
N PHE A 235 5.71 -11.73 5.17
CA PHE A 235 5.55 -10.30 5.00
C PHE A 235 6.15 -9.52 6.18
N GLY A 236 6.83 -8.43 5.89
CA GLY A 236 7.14 -7.45 6.94
C GLY A 236 5.87 -6.71 7.34
N ILE A 237 5.22 -6.05 6.39
CA ILE A 237 3.93 -5.35 6.56
C ILE A 237 2.97 -5.80 5.46
N TYR A 238 1.73 -6.09 5.84
CA TYR A 238 0.60 -6.29 4.94
C TYR A 238 -0.51 -5.30 5.31
N ALA A 239 -0.82 -4.38 4.40
CA ALA A 239 -1.79 -3.31 4.61
C ALA A 239 -2.89 -3.38 3.56
N ASP A 240 -4.15 -3.50 3.99
CA ASP A 240 -5.31 -3.64 3.12
C ASP A 240 -6.38 -2.61 3.46
N GLY A 241 -6.78 -1.80 2.48
CA GLY A 241 -7.82 -0.79 2.63
C GLY A 241 -7.43 0.40 3.51
N LEU A 242 -6.16 0.72 3.64
CA LEU A 242 -5.67 1.85 4.44
C LEU A 242 -5.61 3.14 3.62
N SER A 243 -5.78 4.28 4.31
CA SER A 243 -5.55 5.60 3.74
C SER A 243 -4.71 6.47 4.67
N ALA A 244 -3.97 7.43 4.09
CA ALA A 244 -3.15 8.41 4.80
C ALA A 244 -2.19 7.78 5.83
N PHE A 245 -1.73 6.56 5.60
CA PHE A 245 -0.77 5.90 6.47
C PHE A 245 0.62 6.56 6.36
N CYS A 246 1.43 6.34 7.40
CA CYS A 246 2.83 6.71 7.45
C CYS A 246 3.66 5.44 7.66
N ILE A 247 4.31 4.95 6.61
CA ILE A 247 5.23 3.82 6.66
C ILE A 247 6.61 4.32 6.23
N GLU A 248 7.43 4.69 7.21
CA GLU A 248 8.67 5.43 6.98
C GLU A 248 9.85 4.86 7.78
N GLU A 249 11.03 4.98 7.19
CA GLU A 249 12.31 4.70 7.87
C GLU A 249 12.45 3.29 8.44
N ASN A 250 11.61 2.34 7.98
CA ASN A 250 11.72 0.94 8.40
C ASN A 250 12.79 0.20 7.59
N THR A 251 13.39 -0.82 8.21
CA THR A 251 14.37 -1.71 7.57
C THR A 251 13.76 -3.10 7.38
N PHE A 252 13.93 -3.66 6.18
CA PHE A 252 13.42 -4.98 5.81
C PHE A 252 14.57 -5.82 5.22
N HIS A 253 14.80 -6.98 5.81
CA HIS A 253 15.78 -7.95 5.31
C HIS A 253 15.30 -9.38 5.58
N PRO A 254 15.71 -10.37 4.76
CA PRO A 254 15.27 -11.74 4.97
C PRO A 254 15.99 -12.35 6.18
N ARG A 255 15.32 -13.28 6.84
CA ARG A 255 15.96 -14.13 7.83
C ARG A 255 16.97 -15.05 7.16
N ALA A 256 18.15 -15.18 7.73
CA ALA A 256 19.27 -15.97 7.16
C ALA A 256 18.93 -17.45 6.89
N THR A 257 17.91 -18.01 7.57
CA THR A 257 17.45 -19.39 7.42
C THR A 257 16.14 -19.49 6.63
N ASN A 258 15.68 -18.40 6.03
CA ASN A 258 14.42 -18.39 5.30
C ASN A 258 14.57 -19.17 3.99
N THR A 259 13.60 -20.06 3.71
CA THR A 259 13.46 -20.82 2.46
C THR A 259 12.22 -20.36 1.66
N GLY A 260 11.42 -19.43 2.20
CA GLY A 260 10.22 -18.90 1.58
C GLY A 260 10.49 -17.65 0.74
N SER A 261 9.41 -17.00 0.31
CA SER A 261 9.43 -15.74 -0.46
C SER A 261 9.18 -14.55 0.47
N PRO A 262 10.21 -13.84 0.94
CA PRO A 262 10.05 -12.70 1.82
C PRO A 262 9.67 -11.43 1.04
N TYR A 263 8.58 -10.80 1.44
CA TYR A 263 8.11 -9.51 0.94
C TYR A 263 8.28 -8.44 2.02
N GLY A 264 8.83 -7.29 1.68
CA GLY A 264 8.96 -6.18 2.63
C GLY A 264 7.60 -5.61 3.00
N ILE A 265 6.95 -4.91 2.08
CA ILE A 265 5.63 -4.29 2.26
C ILE A 265 4.70 -4.73 1.14
N VAL A 266 3.47 -5.10 1.49
CA VAL A 266 2.37 -5.33 0.55
C VAL A 266 1.24 -4.36 0.88
N ILE A 267 0.83 -3.58 -0.11
CA ILE A 267 -0.27 -2.61 -0.02
C ILE A 267 -1.39 -3.08 -0.96
N VAL A 268 -2.58 -3.25 -0.42
CA VAL A 268 -3.74 -3.75 -1.16
C VAL A 268 -4.88 -2.74 -1.07
N ASN A 269 -5.46 -2.37 -2.19
CA ASN A 269 -6.68 -1.55 -2.28
C ASN A 269 -6.69 -0.32 -1.35
N SER A 270 -5.54 0.33 -1.17
CA SER A 270 -5.31 1.42 -0.22
C SER A 270 -5.33 2.77 -0.96
N GLN A 271 -6.52 3.30 -1.15
CA GLN A 271 -6.74 4.56 -1.87
C GLN A 271 -6.32 5.78 -1.05
N GLY A 272 -6.13 6.92 -1.71
CA GLY A 272 -5.76 8.18 -1.07
C GLY A 272 -4.33 8.61 -1.40
N THR A 273 -3.87 9.65 -0.72
CA THR A 273 -2.48 10.11 -0.80
C THR A 273 -1.64 9.33 0.21
N ASN A 274 -0.97 8.31 -0.28
CA ASN A 274 -0.15 7.40 0.52
C ASN A 274 1.30 7.44 0.03
N ASP A 275 2.27 7.34 0.94
CA ASP A 275 3.68 7.26 0.59
C ASP A 275 4.39 6.15 1.38
N ILE A 276 5.21 5.39 0.67
CA ILE A 276 6.21 4.50 1.26
C ILE A 276 7.54 5.26 1.20
N TYR A 277 7.98 5.78 2.35
CA TYR A 277 9.02 6.80 2.42
C TYR A 277 10.25 6.36 3.22
N ARG A 278 11.43 6.56 2.65
CA ARG A 278 12.75 6.33 3.32
C ARG A 278 12.95 4.94 3.93
N ASN A 279 12.22 3.92 3.50
CA ASN A 279 12.45 2.56 3.97
C ASN A 279 13.67 1.94 3.27
N SER A 280 14.29 0.96 3.92
CA SER A 280 15.41 0.19 3.40
C SER A 280 14.99 -1.25 3.15
N PHE A 281 15.22 -1.75 1.94
CA PHE A 281 14.86 -3.10 1.50
C PHE A 281 16.07 -3.82 0.97
N ALA A 282 16.42 -4.95 1.57
CA ALA A 282 17.63 -5.69 1.19
C ALA A 282 17.36 -7.18 1.01
N ASN A 283 17.77 -7.75 -0.14
CA ASN A 283 17.76 -9.18 -0.44
C ASN A 283 16.39 -9.88 -0.31
N LEU A 284 15.31 -9.17 -0.58
CA LEU A 284 13.93 -9.68 -0.54
C LEU A 284 13.49 -10.24 -1.90
N ARG A 285 12.43 -11.06 -1.90
CA ARG A 285 11.72 -11.44 -3.13
C ARG A 285 11.13 -10.20 -3.79
N CYS A 286 10.48 -9.34 -3.00
CA CYS A 286 10.10 -8.01 -3.44
C CYS A 286 10.17 -7.03 -2.27
N GLY A 287 10.76 -5.86 -2.51
CA GLY A 287 10.80 -4.79 -1.51
C GLY A 287 9.39 -4.27 -1.22
N ASN A 288 8.67 -3.88 -2.25
CA ASN A 288 7.31 -3.34 -2.16
C ASN A 288 6.40 -3.91 -3.24
N VAL A 289 5.18 -4.28 -2.86
CA VAL A 289 4.13 -4.73 -3.78
C VAL A 289 2.88 -3.89 -3.55
N ALA A 290 2.36 -3.29 -4.61
CA ALA A 290 1.03 -2.68 -4.63
C ALA A 290 0.08 -3.59 -5.42
N VAL A 291 -1.03 -4.00 -4.84
CA VAL A 291 -2.03 -4.88 -5.45
C VAL A 291 -3.37 -4.16 -5.53
N GLY A 292 -4.03 -4.21 -6.67
CA GLY A 292 -5.37 -3.64 -6.85
C GLY A 292 -5.38 -2.12 -6.91
N ASP A 293 -6.44 -1.49 -6.41
CA ASP A 293 -6.70 -0.06 -6.52
C ASP A 293 -6.06 0.73 -5.38
N ASN A 294 -4.87 1.31 -5.64
CA ASN A 294 -4.15 2.15 -4.67
C ASN A 294 -4.08 3.61 -5.13
N LYS A 295 -5.16 4.09 -5.75
CA LYS A 295 -5.22 5.42 -6.35
C LYS A 295 -6.64 5.98 -6.31
N THR A 296 -6.74 7.31 -6.21
CA THR A 296 -7.95 8.08 -6.51
C THR A 296 -7.83 8.74 -7.88
N SER A 297 -8.82 9.54 -8.26
CA SER A 297 -8.74 10.32 -9.52
C SER A 297 -7.59 11.33 -9.56
N THR A 298 -7.11 11.80 -8.42
CA THR A 298 -6.14 12.88 -8.30
C THR A 298 -4.88 12.51 -7.53
N SER A 299 -4.92 11.46 -6.69
CA SER A 299 -3.80 11.03 -5.84
C SER A 299 -3.63 9.51 -5.88
N GLY A 300 -2.61 8.99 -5.26
CA GLY A 300 -2.36 7.55 -5.17
C GLY A 300 -1.06 7.26 -4.42
N LEU A 301 -0.77 5.98 -4.30
CA LEU A 301 0.43 5.49 -3.65
C LEU A 301 1.70 5.96 -4.38
N THR A 302 2.63 6.53 -3.64
CA THR A 302 3.97 6.90 -4.09
C THR A 302 5.06 6.10 -3.38
N TYR A 303 6.20 5.98 -4.06
CA TYR A 303 7.43 5.37 -3.54
C TYR A 303 8.53 6.40 -3.61
N THR A 304 8.93 6.94 -2.48
CA THR A 304 9.88 8.03 -2.45
C THR A 304 10.99 7.80 -1.43
N CYS A 305 12.22 8.13 -1.84
CA CYS A 305 13.40 8.09 -0.97
C CYS A 305 13.78 6.72 -0.38
N ASN A 306 13.26 5.61 -0.92
CA ASN A 306 13.60 4.28 -0.42
C ASN A 306 14.96 3.81 -0.92
N THR A 307 15.62 2.99 -0.13
CA THR A 307 16.88 2.34 -0.49
C THR A 307 16.64 0.87 -0.78
N ASN A 308 17.01 0.43 -1.99
CA ASN A 308 16.80 -0.93 -2.46
C ASN A 308 18.14 -1.58 -2.81
N SER A 309 18.39 -2.79 -2.29
CA SER A 309 19.64 -3.51 -2.53
C SER A 309 19.42 -5.01 -2.63
N GLY A 310 19.78 -5.61 -3.76
CA GLY A 310 19.79 -7.05 -3.95
C GLY A 310 18.42 -7.74 -3.91
N ASN A 311 17.31 -7.00 -4.04
CA ASN A 311 15.99 -7.59 -4.13
C ASN A 311 15.79 -8.25 -5.49
N ALA A 312 14.90 -9.24 -5.62
CA ALA A 312 14.53 -9.71 -6.95
C ALA A 312 13.73 -8.61 -7.68
N ILE A 313 12.76 -8.00 -7.02
CA ILE A 313 12.05 -6.83 -7.51
C ILE A 313 12.05 -5.76 -6.41
N ASP A 314 12.40 -4.53 -6.74
CA ASP A 314 12.39 -3.46 -5.74
C ASP A 314 10.99 -2.95 -5.50
N PHE A 315 10.25 -2.73 -6.61
CA PHE A 315 8.90 -2.20 -6.56
C PHE A 315 8.01 -2.85 -7.64
N CYS A 316 6.86 -3.38 -7.24
CA CYS A 316 5.93 -4.09 -8.10
C CYS A 316 4.50 -3.53 -7.97
N VAL A 317 3.83 -3.34 -9.11
CA VAL A 317 2.38 -3.07 -9.18
C VAL A 317 1.69 -4.22 -9.86
N LEU A 318 0.69 -4.81 -9.22
CA LEU A 318 -0.06 -5.97 -9.70
C LEU A 318 -1.56 -5.68 -9.74
N LYS A 319 -2.24 -6.34 -10.66
CA LYS A 319 -3.70 -6.28 -10.73
C LYS A 319 -4.36 -7.22 -9.71
N ASP A 320 -5.45 -6.74 -9.11
CA ASP A 320 -6.47 -7.59 -8.50
C ASP A 320 -7.69 -7.61 -9.44
N GLY A 321 -7.95 -8.76 -10.03
CA GLY A 321 -8.92 -8.85 -11.14
C GLY A 321 -8.48 -8.00 -12.35
N SER A 322 -9.17 -6.89 -12.60
CA SER A 322 -8.87 -5.99 -13.72
C SER A 322 -8.23 -4.66 -13.32
N ILE A 323 -8.01 -4.43 -12.03
CA ILE A 323 -7.52 -3.15 -11.50
C ILE A 323 -6.15 -3.35 -10.85
N GLY A 324 -5.20 -2.49 -11.25
CA GLY A 324 -3.87 -2.37 -10.65
C GLY A 324 -3.38 -0.95 -10.88
N ASP A 325 -3.47 -0.10 -9.85
CA ASP A 325 -3.16 1.32 -9.98
C ASP A 325 -2.45 1.86 -8.76
N ILE A 326 -1.51 2.78 -9.03
CA ILE A 326 -0.86 3.65 -8.04
C ILE A 326 -0.81 5.08 -8.61
N ALA A 327 -0.21 6.03 -7.92
CA ALA A 327 0.06 7.35 -8.47
C ALA A 327 0.80 7.23 -9.82
N SER A 328 0.24 7.84 -10.87
CA SER A 328 0.80 7.79 -12.22
C SER A 328 2.14 8.54 -12.36
N SER A 329 2.50 9.37 -11.37
CA SER A 329 3.79 10.05 -11.26
C SER A 329 4.48 9.63 -9.98
N GLN A 330 5.72 9.17 -10.10
CA GLN A 330 6.63 8.93 -8.99
C GLN A 330 7.71 10.03 -9.02
N GLY A 331 7.58 11.01 -8.13
CA GLY A 331 8.27 12.29 -8.23
C GLY A 331 7.65 13.23 -9.28
N SER A 332 8.34 14.35 -9.57
CA SER A 332 7.90 15.39 -10.49
C SER A 332 9.08 15.99 -11.26
N ALA A 333 8.80 16.88 -12.20
CA ALA A 333 9.85 17.62 -12.92
C ALA A 333 10.70 18.56 -12.02
N THR A 334 10.25 18.84 -10.79
CA THR A 334 10.94 19.70 -9.83
C THR A 334 11.49 18.95 -8.62
N LEU A 335 10.95 17.73 -8.33
CA LEU A 335 11.36 16.92 -7.20
C LEU A 335 11.41 15.45 -7.63
N PRO A 336 12.62 14.82 -7.71
CA PRO A 336 12.73 13.41 -8.06
C PRO A 336 12.17 12.50 -6.97
N ALA A 337 11.80 11.26 -7.32
CA ALA A 337 11.34 10.26 -6.37
C ALA A 337 12.41 9.90 -5.30
N GLY A 338 13.70 10.04 -5.63
CA GLY A 338 14.79 9.90 -4.67
C GLY A 338 15.14 8.46 -4.26
N ASN A 339 14.48 7.44 -4.82
CA ASN A 339 14.81 6.04 -4.52
C ASN A 339 16.19 5.68 -5.07
N THR A 340 16.90 4.80 -4.37
CA THR A 340 18.17 4.23 -4.83
C THR A 340 18.00 2.75 -5.17
N PHE A 341 18.77 2.26 -6.14
CA PHE A 341 18.69 0.91 -6.69
C PHE A 341 20.07 0.27 -6.78
N ASP A 342 20.21 -0.97 -6.32
CA ASP A 342 21.43 -1.74 -6.41
C ASP A 342 21.15 -3.25 -6.50
N GLY A 343 21.57 -3.88 -7.58
CA GLY A 343 21.65 -5.33 -7.72
C GLY A 343 20.33 -6.10 -7.91
N SER A 344 19.22 -5.43 -8.24
CA SER A 344 17.91 -6.05 -8.43
C SER A 344 17.71 -6.59 -9.85
N LEU A 345 16.76 -7.56 -10.04
CA LEU A 345 16.34 -8.03 -11.37
C LEU A 345 15.41 -7.04 -12.07
N TYR A 346 14.48 -6.45 -11.29
CA TYR A 346 13.63 -5.33 -11.71
C TYR A 346 13.68 -4.23 -10.66
N HIS A 347 13.96 -3.00 -11.11
CA HIS A 347 13.82 -1.84 -10.23
C HIS A 347 12.34 -1.47 -10.07
N LEU A 348 11.60 -1.42 -11.17
CA LEU A 348 10.19 -1.08 -11.19
C LEU A 348 9.48 -2.01 -12.19
N TYR A 349 8.52 -2.77 -11.69
CA TYR A 349 7.65 -3.62 -12.48
C TYR A 349 6.20 -3.20 -12.30
N ASN A 350 5.59 -2.67 -13.35
CA ASN A 350 4.21 -2.20 -13.33
C ASN A 350 3.36 -2.97 -14.34
N ASP A 351 2.57 -3.92 -13.86
CA ASP A 351 1.52 -4.62 -14.62
C ASP A 351 0.14 -3.96 -14.40
N GLY A 352 0.13 -2.70 -13.95
CA GLY A 352 -1.08 -1.93 -13.69
C GLY A 352 -1.78 -1.42 -14.96
N ASN A 353 -2.80 -0.59 -14.76
CA ASN A 353 -3.65 -0.06 -15.82
C ASN A 353 -3.10 1.22 -16.47
N HIS A 354 -2.08 1.83 -15.86
CA HIS A 354 -1.49 3.08 -16.35
C HIS A 354 0.03 3.01 -16.41
N LEU A 355 0.61 3.58 -17.46
CA LEU A 355 2.04 3.80 -17.53
C LEU A 355 2.48 4.78 -16.45
N ILE A 356 3.49 4.41 -15.65
CA ILE A 356 4.02 5.25 -14.58
C ILE A 356 5.12 6.16 -15.15
N SER A 357 5.08 7.45 -14.80
CA SER A 357 6.14 8.42 -15.03
C SER A 357 7.04 8.50 -13.80
N TYR A 358 8.26 7.99 -13.90
CA TYR A 358 9.24 7.99 -12.81
C TYR A 358 10.30 9.08 -13.03
N TYR A 359 10.51 9.96 -12.04
CA TYR A 359 11.48 11.05 -12.10
C TYR A 359 12.68 10.76 -11.19
N TYR A 360 13.88 10.90 -11.74
CA TYR A 360 15.13 10.66 -11.02
C TYR A 360 16.14 11.79 -11.24
N ASP A 361 17.03 12.01 -10.25
CA ASP A 361 18.14 12.97 -10.38
C ASP A 361 19.23 12.38 -11.27
N VAL A 362 19.51 13.01 -12.38
CA VAL A 362 20.54 12.57 -13.34
C VAL A 362 21.96 12.67 -12.75
N ASN A 363 22.15 13.52 -11.72
CA ASN A 363 23.44 13.73 -11.08
C ASN A 363 23.75 12.69 -9.99
N GLU A 364 22.74 11.88 -9.57
CA GLU A 364 22.88 10.85 -8.55
C GLU A 364 22.79 9.45 -9.20
N PRO A 365 23.92 8.83 -9.55
CA PRO A 365 23.93 7.58 -10.30
C PRO A 365 23.17 6.42 -9.62
N SER A 366 23.09 6.40 -8.28
CA SER A 366 22.37 5.40 -7.51
C SER A 366 20.85 5.51 -7.63
N GLN A 367 20.33 6.69 -7.99
CA GLN A 367 18.91 6.93 -8.19
C GLN A 367 18.44 6.65 -9.62
N LYS A 368 19.40 6.46 -10.54
CA LYS A 368 19.09 6.20 -11.94
C LYS A 368 18.65 4.75 -12.13
N PRO A 369 17.36 4.50 -12.48
CA PRO A 369 16.95 3.15 -12.78
C PRO A 369 17.58 2.68 -14.09
N VAL A 370 17.95 1.40 -14.16
CA VAL A 370 18.42 0.79 -15.39
C VAL A 370 17.21 0.51 -16.27
N TRP A 371 17.17 1.11 -17.45
CA TRP A 371 15.98 1.06 -18.33
C TRP A 371 15.55 -0.38 -18.72
N THR A 372 16.48 -1.32 -18.82
CA THR A 372 16.20 -2.73 -19.10
C THR A 372 15.56 -3.47 -17.93
N LEU A 373 15.55 -2.85 -16.74
CA LEU A 373 14.98 -3.38 -15.51
C LEU A 373 13.67 -2.62 -15.15
N LEU A 374 13.07 -1.93 -16.13
CA LEU A 374 11.79 -1.24 -16.02
C LEU A 374 10.75 -1.93 -16.89
N TYR A 375 9.57 -2.15 -16.35
CA TYR A 375 8.41 -2.63 -17.09
C TYR A 375 7.20 -1.75 -16.76
N GLY A 376 6.46 -1.29 -17.78
CA GLY A 376 5.31 -0.40 -17.60
C GLY A 376 5.65 0.98 -17.00
N VAL A 377 6.89 1.43 -17.13
CA VAL A 377 7.39 2.67 -16.52
C VAL A 377 8.21 3.49 -17.53
N SER A 378 7.94 4.80 -17.59
CA SER A 378 8.73 5.77 -18.34
C SER A 378 9.62 6.56 -17.37
N ALA A 379 10.94 6.40 -17.49
CA ALA A 379 11.90 7.10 -16.65
C ALA A 379 12.27 8.46 -17.26
N ASN A 380 12.21 9.49 -16.42
CA ASN A 380 12.46 10.88 -16.80
C ASN A 380 13.60 11.46 -15.95
N ASP A 381 14.65 11.95 -16.60
CA ASP A 381 15.77 12.58 -15.94
C ASP A 381 15.49 14.05 -15.64
N ILE A 382 15.86 14.47 -14.42
CA ILE A 382 15.80 15.87 -14.00
C ILE A 382 17.11 16.26 -13.33
N GLN A 383 17.38 17.57 -13.19
CA GLN A 383 18.60 18.10 -12.59
C GLN A 383 18.41 18.58 -11.15
N ASN A 384 17.27 18.30 -10.54
CA ASN A 384 16.97 18.64 -9.16
C ASN A 384 17.21 17.43 -8.28
N SER A 385 17.58 17.68 -7.02
CA SER A 385 17.78 16.63 -6.01
C SER A 385 16.64 16.62 -4.99
N ASN A 386 16.27 15.43 -4.53
CA ASN A 386 15.47 15.22 -3.36
C ASN A 386 16.41 14.99 -2.16
N ARG A 387 16.22 15.79 -1.11
CA ARG A 387 17.03 15.67 0.11
C ARG A 387 16.64 14.47 0.98
N CYS A 388 15.50 13.89 0.72
CA CYS A 388 14.97 12.77 1.50
C CYS A 388 15.05 13.02 3.01
N LEU A 389 14.51 14.15 3.46
CA LEU A 389 14.56 14.54 4.87
C LEU A 389 13.68 13.61 5.70
N THR A 390 14.10 13.30 6.91
CA THR A 390 13.27 12.57 7.88
C THR A 390 12.11 13.45 8.35
N HIS A 391 10.90 12.89 8.41
CA HIS A 391 9.73 13.59 8.94
C HIS A 391 9.64 13.45 10.47
N TYR A 392 10.07 12.31 11.00
CA TYR A 392 10.03 12.03 12.44
C TYR A 392 11.35 12.29 13.17
N GLY A 393 12.46 12.42 12.45
CA GLY A 393 13.77 12.75 13.00
C GLY A 393 14.20 11.88 14.20
N ASN A 394 15.33 12.18 14.80
CA ASN A 394 15.78 11.50 16.01
C ASN A 394 14.81 11.78 17.19
N GLY A 395 13.78 10.94 17.34
CA GLY A 395 12.79 11.01 18.41
C GLY A 395 11.62 11.97 18.19
N GLY A 396 11.31 12.35 16.94
CA GLY A 396 10.12 13.14 16.60
C GLY A 396 8.83 12.52 17.13
N SER A 397 7.96 13.32 17.73
CA SER A 397 6.67 12.87 18.28
C SER A 397 5.58 12.85 17.22
N VAL A 398 4.66 11.87 17.30
CA VAL A 398 3.42 11.88 16.53
C VAL A 398 2.54 13.03 17.00
N VAL A 399 2.41 13.22 18.32
CA VAL A 399 1.71 14.37 18.90
C VAL A 399 2.56 15.62 18.72
N LYS A 400 2.04 16.60 18.00
CA LYS A 400 2.70 17.86 17.67
C LYS A 400 2.34 18.95 18.68
N SER A 401 3.33 19.74 19.06
CA SER A 401 3.10 20.95 19.83
C SER A 401 2.30 22.00 19.03
N ALA A 402 1.73 22.98 19.72
CA ALA A 402 0.98 24.06 19.06
C ALA A 402 1.82 24.82 18.01
N SER A 403 3.12 24.99 18.24
CA SER A 403 4.02 25.64 17.28
C SER A 403 4.29 24.76 16.05
N GLU A 404 4.40 23.44 16.22
CA GLU A 404 4.57 22.50 15.11
C GLU A 404 3.27 22.38 14.30
N LYS A 405 2.10 22.30 14.95
CA LYS A 405 0.80 22.35 14.27
C LYS A 405 0.64 23.64 13.45
N ALA A 406 1.02 24.80 13.99
CA ALA A 406 0.98 26.07 13.26
C ALA A 406 1.95 26.12 12.05
N ALA A 407 3.11 25.48 12.14
CA ALA A 407 4.01 25.32 11.01
C ALA A 407 3.42 24.43 9.91
N LEU A 408 2.89 23.26 10.28
CA LEU A 408 2.20 22.35 9.37
C LEU A 408 0.97 22.99 8.70
N GLU A 409 0.19 23.80 9.44
CA GLU A 409 -0.91 24.58 8.88
C GLU A 409 -0.41 25.57 7.82
N SER A 410 0.72 26.27 8.08
CA SER A 410 1.34 27.18 7.11
C SER A 410 1.80 26.43 5.85
N ASP A 411 2.40 25.25 6.01
CA ASP A 411 2.85 24.40 4.90
C ASP A 411 1.66 23.91 4.08
N TYR A 412 0.59 23.44 4.75
CA TYR A 412 -0.68 23.08 4.12
C TYR A 412 -1.23 24.22 3.27
N LEU A 413 -1.39 25.41 3.85
CA LEU A 413 -1.96 26.56 3.16
C LEU A 413 -1.15 26.96 1.93
N SER A 414 0.19 26.93 2.03
CA SER A 414 1.09 27.25 0.93
C SER A 414 1.00 26.26 -0.21
N ALA A 415 1.07 24.98 0.09
CA ALA A 415 1.00 23.91 -0.90
C ALA A 415 -0.38 23.82 -1.54
N HIS A 416 -1.47 23.92 -0.75
CA HIS A 416 -2.84 23.91 -1.25
C HIS A 416 -3.17 25.11 -2.15
N ALA A 417 -2.67 26.31 -1.83
CA ALA A 417 -2.85 27.48 -2.69
C ALA A 417 -2.14 27.29 -4.04
N THR A 418 -0.95 26.70 -4.04
CA THR A 418 -0.20 26.40 -5.26
C THR A 418 -0.91 25.32 -6.08
N TYR A 419 -1.34 24.23 -5.45
CA TYR A 419 -2.15 23.18 -6.09
C TYR A 419 -3.41 23.77 -6.76
N SER A 420 -4.16 24.59 -6.03
CA SER A 420 -5.40 25.20 -6.54
C SER A 420 -5.14 26.08 -7.77
N SER A 421 -4.01 26.81 -7.79
CA SER A 421 -3.62 27.62 -8.94
C SER A 421 -3.25 26.76 -10.15
N LEU A 422 -2.55 25.63 -9.93
CA LEU A 422 -2.18 24.70 -10.98
C LEU A 422 -3.41 23.95 -11.52
N LEU A 423 -4.35 23.57 -10.64
CA LEU A 423 -5.61 22.93 -11.00
C LEU A 423 -6.43 23.86 -11.91
N GLN A 424 -6.61 25.12 -11.52
CA GLN A 424 -7.31 26.10 -12.35
C GLN A 424 -6.65 26.28 -13.73
N LEU A 425 -5.31 26.30 -13.77
CA LEU A 425 -4.56 26.34 -15.04
C LEU A 425 -4.83 25.07 -15.87
N TYR A 426 -4.81 23.88 -15.25
CA TYR A 426 -5.07 22.60 -15.92
C TYR A 426 -6.48 22.58 -16.51
N GLU A 427 -7.50 22.88 -15.70
CA GLU A 427 -8.90 22.92 -16.13
C GLU A 427 -9.15 23.92 -17.28
N SER A 428 -8.50 25.08 -17.24
CA SER A 428 -8.62 26.06 -18.32
C SER A 428 -8.00 25.61 -19.65
N ARG A 429 -7.09 24.64 -19.62
CA ARG A 429 -6.42 24.09 -20.80
C ARG A 429 -7.10 22.85 -21.37
N ILE A 430 -7.67 21.98 -20.52
CA ILE A 430 -8.34 20.78 -20.96
C ILE A 430 -9.48 21.16 -21.92
N ASP A 431 -9.42 20.64 -23.14
CA ASP A 431 -10.40 20.85 -24.21
C ASP A 431 -10.68 22.36 -24.49
N GLY A 432 -9.72 23.22 -24.18
CA GLY A 432 -9.89 24.68 -24.27
C GLY A 432 -10.85 25.25 -23.22
N GLY A 433 -11.03 24.55 -22.10
CA GLY A 433 -11.89 24.93 -20.97
C GLY A 433 -13.34 24.44 -21.09
N SER A 434 -13.70 23.66 -22.13
CA SER A 434 -15.06 23.13 -22.25
C SER A 434 -15.14 21.83 -23.06
N THR A 435 -15.06 20.70 -22.37
CA THR A 435 -15.26 19.35 -22.94
C THR A 435 -16.62 19.23 -23.66
N PRO A 436 -17.77 19.66 -23.06
CA PRO A 436 -19.05 19.56 -23.74
C PRO A 436 -19.11 20.33 -25.07
N ALA A 437 -18.44 21.46 -25.18
CA ALA A 437 -18.40 22.23 -26.41
C ALA A 437 -17.63 21.50 -27.52
N GLN A 438 -16.49 20.86 -27.18
CA GLN A 438 -15.70 20.09 -28.13
C GLN A 438 -16.46 18.84 -28.59
N VAL A 439 -17.08 18.10 -27.68
CA VAL A 439 -17.92 16.94 -27.97
C VAL A 439 -19.10 17.32 -28.88
N ALA A 440 -19.78 18.43 -28.59
CA ALA A 440 -20.88 18.90 -29.42
C ALA A 440 -20.43 19.31 -30.83
N ASP A 441 -19.27 19.98 -30.96
CA ASP A 441 -18.71 20.38 -32.25
C ASP A 441 -18.37 19.16 -33.12
N ILE A 442 -17.77 18.12 -32.53
CA ILE A 442 -17.45 16.85 -33.21
C ILE A 442 -18.75 16.10 -33.62
N ASN A 443 -19.72 16.01 -32.71
CA ASN A 443 -20.95 15.30 -32.96
C ASN A 443 -21.81 15.93 -34.07
N ASN A 444 -21.75 17.25 -34.21
CA ASN A 444 -22.50 18.00 -35.25
C ASN A 444 -21.72 18.14 -36.56
N ALA A 445 -20.48 17.68 -36.64
CA ALA A 445 -19.62 17.84 -37.81
C ALA A 445 -20.01 16.90 -38.96
N THR A 446 -19.57 17.27 -40.14
CA THR A 446 -19.66 16.49 -41.39
C THR A 446 -18.25 16.24 -41.92
N SER A 447 -18.11 15.38 -42.93
CA SER A 447 -16.81 15.08 -43.56
C SER A 447 -16.08 16.33 -44.11
N SER A 448 -16.85 17.40 -44.42
CA SER A 448 -16.23 18.68 -44.82
C SER A 448 -15.54 19.45 -43.70
N ASP A 449 -15.86 19.13 -42.45
CA ASP A 449 -15.30 19.80 -41.26
C ASP A 449 -13.97 19.16 -40.80
N MET A 450 -13.55 18.04 -41.36
CA MET A 450 -12.39 17.25 -40.93
C MET A 450 -11.13 18.10 -40.73
N TRP A 451 -10.77 18.93 -41.69
CA TRP A 451 -9.56 19.75 -41.61
C TRP A 451 -9.66 20.86 -40.58
N ARG A 452 -10.85 21.43 -40.37
CA ARG A 452 -11.12 22.43 -39.33
C ARG A 452 -10.95 21.78 -37.95
N LEU A 453 -11.62 20.65 -37.71
CA LEU A 453 -11.56 19.92 -36.44
C LEU A 453 -10.16 19.40 -36.16
N ARG A 454 -9.47 18.85 -37.18
CA ARG A 454 -8.04 18.46 -37.02
C ARG A 454 -7.20 19.63 -36.52
N ALA A 455 -7.30 20.80 -37.20
CA ALA A 455 -6.53 21.97 -36.79
C ALA A 455 -6.89 22.43 -35.37
N GLN A 456 -8.14 22.38 -34.99
CA GLN A 456 -8.67 22.73 -33.67
C GLN A 456 -8.13 21.77 -32.60
N LEU A 457 -8.27 20.46 -32.76
CA LEU A 457 -7.82 19.46 -31.79
C LEU A 457 -6.30 19.43 -31.66
N LEU A 458 -5.56 19.55 -32.75
CA LEU A 458 -4.10 19.69 -32.71
C LEU A 458 -3.64 20.99 -31.99
N GLY A 459 -4.42 22.07 -32.14
CA GLY A 459 -4.17 23.34 -31.44
C GLY A 459 -4.42 23.27 -29.92
N LEU A 460 -5.28 22.33 -29.48
CA LEU A 460 -5.54 22.05 -28.05
C LEU A 460 -4.58 21.02 -27.47
N SER A 461 -3.90 20.23 -28.31
CA SER A 461 -2.98 19.18 -27.85
C SER A 461 -1.79 19.80 -27.08
N PRO A 462 -1.29 19.14 -26.00
CA PRO A 462 -1.63 17.79 -25.52
C PRO A 462 -2.80 17.75 -24.50
N TYR A 463 -3.66 18.75 -24.46
CA TYR A 463 -4.71 18.89 -23.45
C TYR A 463 -6.10 18.41 -23.91
N VAL A 464 -6.17 17.61 -24.97
CA VAL A 464 -7.44 16.99 -25.39
C VAL A 464 -7.77 15.83 -24.46
N SER A 465 -9.01 15.80 -23.93
CA SER A 465 -9.45 14.74 -23.00
C SER A 465 -9.72 13.41 -23.69
N GLY A 466 -9.74 12.33 -22.92
CA GLY A 466 -10.11 11.00 -23.40
C GLY A 466 -11.54 10.96 -23.96
N GLU A 467 -12.49 11.72 -23.39
CA GLU A 467 -13.86 11.83 -23.86
C GLU A 467 -13.92 12.44 -25.27
N VAL A 468 -13.20 13.53 -25.50
CA VAL A 468 -13.13 14.18 -26.82
C VAL A 468 -12.43 13.27 -27.84
N LEU A 469 -11.34 12.59 -27.44
CA LEU A 469 -10.61 11.65 -28.30
C LEU A 469 -11.47 10.42 -28.67
N THR A 470 -12.22 9.87 -27.72
CA THR A 470 -13.16 8.77 -27.95
C THR A 470 -14.27 9.22 -28.88
N THR A 471 -14.86 10.40 -28.64
CA THR A 471 -15.87 10.98 -29.50
C THR A 471 -15.34 11.18 -30.93
N ALA A 472 -14.12 11.64 -31.11
CA ALA A 472 -13.50 11.76 -32.43
C ALA A 472 -13.27 10.38 -33.09
N ALA A 473 -12.89 9.38 -32.32
CA ALA A 473 -12.70 8.01 -32.79
C ALA A 473 -14.01 7.34 -33.26
N ASP A 474 -15.18 7.75 -32.72
CA ASP A 474 -16.49 7.24 -33.17
C ASP A 474 -16.99 7.86 -34.47
N ARG A 475 -16.35 8.92 -34.93
CA ARG A 475 -16.78 9.65 -36.13
C ARG A 475 -15.93 9.25 -37.35
N ASP A 476 -16.01 7.99 -37.74
CA ASP A 476 -15.36 7.45 -38.95
C ASP A 476 -15.89 8.11 -40.23
N ASP A 477 -17.08 8.70 -40.16
CA ASP A 477 -17.69 9.49 -41.24
C ASP A 477 -17.07 10.91 -41.39
N VAL A 478 -16.36 11.38 -40.36
CA VAL A 478 -15.71 12.69 -40.31
C VAL A 478 -14.20 12.55 -40.41
N PHE A 479 -13.59 11.69 -39.61
CA PHE A 479 -12.15 11.53 -39.55
C PHE A 479 -11.68 10.28 -40.28
N THR A 480 -10.66 10.43 -41.13
CA THR A 480 -9.94 9.27 -41.68
C THR A 480 -8.92 8.75 -40.67
N ASP A 481 -8.57 7.45 -40.71
CA ASP A 481 -7.59 6.83 -39.83
C ASP A 481 -6.27 7.63 -39.68
N PRO A 482 -5.64 8.15 -40.75
CA PRO A 482 -4.42 8.94 -40.61
C PRO A 482 -4.61 10.25 -39.85
N VAL A 483 -5.77 10.93 -40.02
CA VAL A 483 -6.06 12.17 -39.29
C VAL A 483 -6.37 11.89 -37.82
N LEU A 484 -7.16 10.86 -37.55
CA LEU A 484 -7.43 10.41 -36.19
C LEU A 484 -6.13 9.99 -35.47
N PHE A 485 -5.28 9.20 -36.14
CA PHE A 485 -3.97 8.82 -35.61
C PHE A 485 -3.11 10.02 -35.23
N GLU A 486 -3.06 11.05 -36.08
CA GLU A 486 -2.29 12.26 -35.82
C GLU A 486 -2.79 13.02 -34.58
N ILE A 487 -4.10 13.11 -34.40
CA ILE A 487 -4.72 13.73 -33.22
C ILE A 487 -4.41 12.93 -31.96
N LEU A 488 -4.55 11.60 -32.01
CA LEU A 488 -4.23 10.70 -30.89
C LEU A 488 -2.75 10.80 -30.53
N ALA A 489 -1.85 10.76 -31.51
CA ALA A 489 -0.41 10.84 -31.29
C ALA A 489 0.04 12.17 -30.65
N ALA A 490 -0.70 13.24 -30.88
CA ALA A 490 -0.46 14.55 -30.26
C ALA A 490 -0.93 14.63 -28.80
N ASN A 491 -1.62 13.59 -28.29
CA ASN A 491 -2.16 13.52 -26.90
C ASN A 491 -1.69 12.25 -26.19
N PRO A 492 -0.38 12.04 -26.01
CA PRO A 492 0.16 10.81 -25.44
C PRO A 492 -0.27 10.56 -24.00
N ASP A 493 -0.62 11.60 -23.23
CA ASP A 493 -1.06 11.45 -21.84
C ASP A 493 -2.37 10.64 -21.71
N GLU A 494 -3.26 10.72 -22.68
CA GLU A 494 -4.47 9.90 -22.70
C GLU A 494 -4.19 8.47 -23.19
N LEU A 495 -3.15 8.28 -24.00
CA LEU A 495 -2.72 6.95 -24.48
C LEU A 495 -2.03 6.12 -23.39
N LYS A 496 -1.60 6.76 -22.28
CA LYS A 496 -1.06 6.05 -21.10
C LYS A 496 -2.11 5.22 -20.38
N LYS A 497 -3.39 5.48 -20.66
CA LYS A 497 -4.54 4.77 -20.07
C LYS A 497 -4.90 3.58 -20.96
N ASP A 498 -4.87 2.38 -20.41
CA ASP A 498 -5.28 1.16 -21.12
C ASP A 498 -6.69 1.26 -21.71
N THR A 499 -7.57 2.02 -21.06
CA THR A 499 -8.98 2.19 -21.47
C THR A 499 -9.12 2.77 -22.86
N LEU A 500 -8.33 3.82 -23.21
CA LEU A 500 -8.41 4.43 -24.56
C LEU A 500 -7.83 3.50 -25.62
N ILE A 501 -6.70 2.88 -25.35
CA ILE A 501 -6.06 1.93 -26.29
C ILE A 501 -6.99 0.72 -26.54
N SER A 502 -7.52 0.12 -25.48
CA SER A 502 -8.46 -0.99 -25.58
C SER A 502 -9.74 -0.60 -26.34
N TYR A 503 -10.22 0.63 -26.13
CA TYR A 503 -11.34 1.15 -26.89
C TYR A 503 -11.04 1.22 -28.39
N LEU A 504 -9.89 1.79 -28.77
CA LEU A 504 -9.46 1.93 -30.18
C LEU A 504 -9.28 0.59 -30.90
N GLU A 505 -8.94 -0.48 -30.15
CA GLU A 505 -8.83 -1.85 -30.68
C GLU A 505 -10.15 -2.56 -30.87
N ASN A 506 -11.15 -2.26 -30.02
CA ASN A 506 -12.39 -3.03 -29.95
C ASN A 506 -13.62 -2.28 -30.46
N LYS A 507 -13.49 -1.01 -30.88
CA LYS A 507 -14.60 -0.28 -31.52
C LYS A 507 -15.04 -0.93 -32.84
N ASP A 508 -16.24 -0.60 -33.34
CA ASP A 508 -16.84 -1.20 -34.54
C ASP A 508 -15.93 -1.16 -35.79
N ASN A 509 -15.20 -0.06 -35.99
CA ASN A 509 -14.18 0.09 -37.02
C ASN A 509 -12.82 0.38 -36.33
N PRO A 510 -12.08 -0.63 -35.89
CA PRO A 510 -10.85 -0.42 -35.14
C PRO A 510 -9.76 0.20 -36.02
N LEU A 511 -8.87 0.97 -35.42
CA LEU A 511 -7.67 1.43 -36.12
C LEU A 511 -6.81 0.26 -36.56
N PRO A 512 -6.08 0.36 -37.71
CA PRO A 512 -5.12 -0.64 -38.11
C PRO A 512 -4.12 -0.99 -36.98
N ALA A 513 -3.89 -2.28 -36.74
CA ALA A 513 -3.08 -2.75 -35.62
C ALA A 513 -1.71 -2.06 -35.53
N TYR A 514 -1.03 -1.84 -36.68
CA TYR A 514 0.24 -1.13 -36.68
C TYR A 514 0.15 0.32 -36.20
N MET A 515 -1.00 0.99 -36.37
CA MET A 515 -1.21 2.34 -35.83
C MET A 515 -1.38 2.29 -34.32
N VAL A 516 -2.12 1.31 -33.80
CA VAL A 516 -2.28 1.11 -32.36
C VAL A 516 -0.94 0.78 -31.71
N ASP A 517 -0.12 -0.07 -32.33
CA ASP A 517 1.23 -0.38 -31.85
C ASP A 517 2.14 0.87 -31.79
N LEU A 518 2.02 1.76 -32.77
CA LEU A 518 2.74 3.04 -32.76
C LEU A 518 2.20 3.98 -31.67
N LEU A 519 0.87 4.03 -31.44
CA LEU A 519 0.29 4.83 -30.36
C LEU A 519 0.76 4.34 -28.97
N ARG A 520 0.88 3.03 -28.75
CA ARG A 520 1.48 2.47 -27.52
C ARG A 520 2.92 2.95 -27.31
N GLN A 521 3.72 3.03 -28.37
CA GLN A 521 5.09 3.55 -28.28
C GLN A 521 5.09 5.07 -27.98
N ILE A 522 4.19 5.82 -28.58
CA ILE A 522 4.04 7.26 -28.37
C ILE A 522 3.53 7.58 -26.95
N ALA A 523 2.76 6.69 -26.34
CA ALA A 523 2.25 6.82 -24.98
C ALA A 523 3.35 7.07 -23.93
N SER A 524 4.58 6.60 -24.15
CA SER A 524 5.72 6.90 -23.28
C SER A 524 6.20 8.35 -23.36
N GLY A 525 5.65 9.16 -24.26
CA GLY A 525 6.05 10.53 -24.48
C GLY A 525 5.79 11.45 -23.29
N PHE A 526 6.69 12.42 -23.09
CA PHE A 526 6.57 13.44 -22.06
C PHE A 526 6.05 14.74 -22.65
N THR A 527 5.05 15.34 -22.03
CA THR A 527 4.41 16.59 -22.50
C THR A 527 4.35 17.67 -21.41
N ALA A 528 3.97 18.87 -21.79
CA ALA A 528 3.67 19.93 -20.83
C ALA A 528 2.50 19.57 -19.91
N ARG A 529 1.56 18.72 -20.37
CA ARG A 529 0.46 18.19 -19.56
C ARG A 529 0.99 17.22 -18.52
N THR A 530 1.86 16.28 -18.90
CA THR A 530 2.52 15.35 -17.97
C THR A 530 3.25 16.12 -16.86
N ALA A 531 4.02 17.17 -17.22
CA ALA A 531 4.73 18.00 -16.25
C ALA A 531 3.79 18.72 -15.28
N LEU A 532 2.70 19.28 -15.79
CA LEU A 532 1.71 19.98 -14.97
C LEU A 532 1.00 19.03 -14.01
N GLN A 533 0.59 17.85 -14.47
CA GLN A 533 -0.04 16.83 -13.64
C GLN A 533 0.90 16.33 -12.54
N ALA A 534 2.19 16.11 -12.86
CA ALA A 534 3.18 15.72 -11.87
C ALA A 534 3.42 16.81 -10.80
N GLN A 535 3.41 18.08 -11.19
CA GLN A 535 3.49 19.19 -10.22
C GLN A 535 2.25 19.26 -9.32
N MET A 536 1.06 19.10 -9.90
CA MET A 536 -0.18 19.05 -9.14
C MET A 536 -0.14 17.89 -8.11
N ALA A 537 0.27 16.69 -8.54
CA ALA A 537 0.38 15.53 -7.66
C ALA A 537 1.38 15.78 -6.52
N GLN A 538 2.51 16.44 -6.78
CA GLN A 538 3.48 16.82 -5.76
C GLN A 538 2.86 17.74 -4.71
N TYR A 539 2.26 18.87 -5.10
CA TYR A 539 1.66 19.81 -4.14
C TYR A 539 0.46 19.21 -3.42
N GLN A 540 -0.28 18.30 -4.07
CA GLN A 540 -1.32 17.52 -3.41
C GLN A 540 -0.72 16.63 -2.33
N HIS A 541 0.36 15.93 -2.62
CA HIS A 541 1.10 15.14 -1.64
C HIS A 541 1.58 16.01 -0.47
N ASP A 542 2.22 17.16 -0.75
CA ASP A 542 2.77 18.04 0.27
C ASP A 542 1.69 18.55 1.24
N TYR A 543 0.55 19.02 0.74
CA TYR A 543 -0.51 19.51 1.63
C TYR A 543 -1.22 18.36 2.36
N SER A 544 -1.39 17.20 1.73
CA SER A 544 -1.98 16.02 2.37
C SER A 544 -1.10 15.47 3.48
N LEU A 545 0.23 15.48 3.29
CA LEU A 545 1.19 15.08 4.32
C LEU A 545 1.09 16.00 5.55
N ALA A 546 1.09 17.32 5.32
CA ALA A 546 0.98 18.31 6.41
C ALA A 546 -0.36 18.19 7.16
N ALA A 547 -1.47 18.05 6.45
CA ALA A 547 -2.80 17.83 7.05
C ALA A 547 -2.85 16.48 7.78
N GLY A 548 -2.31 15.41 7.18
CA GLY A 548 -2.26 14.07 7.77
C GLY A 548 -1.48 14.04 9.08
N ASP A 549 -0.38 14.80 9.18
CA ASP A 549 0.38 14.91 10.45
C ASP A 549 -0.43 15.60 11.56
N ILE A 550 -1.22 16.61 11.21
CA ILE A 550 -2.11 17.25 12.18
C ILE A 550 -3.25 16.30 12.58
N VAL A 551 -3.80 15.53 11.64
CA VAL A 551 -4.83 14.51 11.93
C VAL A 551 -4.26 13.44 12.88
N ARG A 552 -3.08 12.86 12.56
CA ARG A 552 -2.39 11.89 13.42
C ARG A 552 -2.14 12.44 14.81
N SER A 553 -1.67 13.70 14.89
CA SER A 553 -1.49 14.38 16.17
C SER A 553 -2.79 14.50 16.97
N ASN A 554 -3.90 14.84 16.34
CA ASN A 554 -5.20 14.95 17.00
C ASN A 554 -5.77 13.58 17.42
N LEU A 555 -5.53 12.53 16.62
CA LEU A 555 -5.94 11.16 16.95
C LEU A 555 -5.17 10.58 18.14
N ASP A 556 -3.89 10.93 18.29
CA ASP A 556 -3.00 10.42 19.35
C ASP A 556 -2.94 11.36 20.57
N ASP A 557 -3.54 12.57 20.50
CA ASP A 557 -3.52 13.54 21.59
C ASP A 557 -4.23 12.97 22.84
N SER A 558 -3.68 13.34 23.99
CA SER A 558 -4.22 12.99 25.29
C SER A 558 -5.58 13.60 25.57
N ILE A 559 -5.94 14.67 24.86
CA ILE A 559 -7.24 15.34 24.95
C ILE A 559 -7.81 15.44 23.54
N ALA A 560 -8.78 14.59 23.23
CA ALA A 560 -9.43 14.60 21.92
C ALA A 560 -10.16 15.93 21.67
N ASN A 561 -9.97 16.49 20.47
CA ASN A 561 -10.74 17.62 19.97
C ASN A 561 -11.46 17.21 18.69
N PRO A 562 -12.67 16.65 18.77
CA PRO A 562 -13.37 16.13 17.58
C PRO A 562 -13.66 17.20 16.53
N THR A 563 -13.86 18.44 16.93
CA THR A 563 -14.11 19.54 15.97
C THR A 563 -12.85 19.87 15.16
N GLU A 564 -11.70 19.96 15.81
CA GLU A 564 -10.42 20.16 15.12
C GLU A 564 -10.07 18.97 14.23
N LEU A 565 -10.25 17.75 14.75
CA LEU A 565 -10.06 16.51 13.98
C LEU A 565 -10.90 16.52 12.69
N ARG A 566 -12.22 16.76 12.79
CA ARG A 566 -13.10 16.81 11.61
C ARG A 566 -12.74 17.92 10.63
N THR A 567 -12.26 19.07 11.15
CA THR A 567 -11.78 20.16 10.28
C THR A 567 -10.60 19.72 9.45
N TRP A 568 -9.61 19.06 10.05
CA TRP A 568 -8.42 18.61 9.35
C TRP A 568 -8.67 17.40 8.45
N LEU A 569 -9.57 16.48 8.85
CA LEU A 569 -10.06 15.42 7.98
C LEU A 569 -10.75 15.99 6.73
N GLY A 570 -11.60 17.00 6.90
CA GLY A 570 -12.23 17.69 5.76
C GLY A 570 -11.23 18.39 4.84
N ASN A 571 -10.09 18.86 5.38
CA ASN A 571 -9.03 19.47 4.61
C ASN A 571 -8.23 18.47 3.75
N MET A 572 -8.30 17.17 4.06
CA MET A 572 -7.73 16.12 3.20
C MET A 572 -8.42 16.04 1.85
N GLY A 573 -9.75 16.21 1.82
CA GLY A 573 -10.54 16.24 0.59
C GLY A 573 -10.63 14.90 -0.13
N ASP A 574 -10.60 13.79 0.60
CA ASP A 574 -10.75 12.44 0.08
C ASP A 574 -11.86 11.65 0.81
N ILE A 575 -12.37 10.62 0.16
CA ILE A 575 -13.50 9.83 0.66
C ILE A 575 -13.18 9.06 1.95
N ALA A 576 -11.94 8.62 2.13
CA ALA A 576 -11.54 7.88 3.34
C ALA A 576 -11.57 8.80 4.56
N SER A 577 -11.02 10.01 4.43
CA SER A 577 -11.08 11.04 5.48
C SER A 577 -12.52 11.46 5.81
N ASP A 578 -13.39 11.61 4.80
CA ASP A 578 -14.80 11.88 5.04
C ASP A 578 -15.55 10.72 5.70
N ARG A 579 -15.21 9.45 5.36
CA ARG A 579 -15.72 8.27 6.09
C ARG A 579 -15.24 8.27 7.55
N MET A 580 -14.03 8.72 7.83
CA MET A 580 -13.55 8.88 9.21
C MET A 580 -14.27 10.01 9.96
N ILE A 581 -14.70 11.09 9.28
CA ILE A 581 -15.61 12.09 9.86
C ILE A 581 -16.95 11.43 10.24
N VAL A 582 -17.51 10.59 9.37
CA VAL A 582 -18.72 9.80 9.68
C VAL A 582 -18.51 8.92 10.90
N ALA A 583 -17.40 8.18 10.97
CA ALA A 583 -17.04 7.34 12.13
C ALA A 583 -16.93 8.17 13.41
N SER A 584 -16.31 9.36 13.35
CA SER A 584 -16.21 10.29 14.49
C SER A 584 -17.58 10.77 14.99
N TYR A 585 -18.55 11.02 14.11
CA TYR A 585 -19.92 11.34 14.51
C TYR A 585 -20.65 10.12 15.08
N LEU A 586 -20.47 8.94 14.50
CA LEU A 586 -21.08 7.70 15.04
C LEU A 586 -20.56 7.38 16.44
N GLN A 587 -19.27 7.58 16.68
CA GLN A 587 -18.65 7.40 18.00
C GLN A 587 -19.25 8.33 19.07
N GLU A 588 -19.62 9.56 18.71
CA GLU A 588 -20.30 10.50 19.61
C GLU A 588 -21.82 10.23 19.71
N GLY A 589 -22.36 9.28 18.95
CA GLY A 589 -23.80 9.01 18.89
C GLY A 589 -24.59 10.00 18.01
N ASP A 590 -23.90 10.91 17.30
CA ASP A 590 -24.53 11.86 16.37
C ASP A 590 -24.81 11.22 15.01
N SER A 591 -25.78 10.36 14.98
CA SER A 591 -26.19 9.69 13.74
C SER A 591 -26.76 10.63 12.68
N VAL A 592 -27.27 11.80 13.08
CA VAL A 592 -27.86 12.77 12.13
C VAL A 592 -26.80 13.33 11.19
N HIS A 593 -25.70 13.86 11.74
CA HIS A 593 -24.60 14.37 10.94
C HIS A 593 -23.84 13.25 10.22
N ALA A 594 -23.64 12.10 10.87
CA ALA A 594 -23.01 10.94 10.26
C ALA A 594 -23.70 10.52 8.94
N PHE A 595 -25.01 10.27 9.00
CA PHE A 595 -25.76 9.85 7.81
C PHE A 595 -25.99 10.97 6.80
N ALA A 596 -26.07 12.23 7.24
CA ALA A 596 -26.14 13.37 6.31
C ALA A 596 -24.90 13.42 5.41
N LEU A 597 -23.69 13.33 6.01
CA LEU A 597 -22.44 13.29 5.24
C LEU A 597 -22.35 12.03 4.39
N ALA A 598 -22.56 10.84 4.98
CA ALA A 598 -22.44 9.57 4.25
C ALA A 598 -23.34 9.53 2.98
N ASN A 599 -24.56 10.03 3.05
CA ASN A 599 -25.46 10.11 1.89
C ASN A 599 -25.01 11.10 0.80
N MET A 600 -24.13 12.05 1.12
CA MET A 600 -23.60 13.01 0.15
C MET A 600 -22.38 12.49 -0.60
N LEU A 601 -21.63 11.53 -0.05
CA LEU A 601 -20.35 11.05 -0.61
C LEU A 601 -20.45 10.60 -2.09
N PRO A 602 -21.51 9.86 -2.53
CA PRO A 602 -21.60 9.47 -3.93
C PRO A 602 -21.65 10.64 -4.91
N ALA A 603 -22.36 11.71 -4.54
CA ALA A 603 -22.45 12.91 -5.37
C ALA A 603 -21.16 13.76 -5.25
N LEU A 604 -20.57 13.85 -4.06
CA LEU A 604 -19.38 14.65 -3.80
C LEU A 604 -18.16 14.10 -4.58
N TYR A 605 -18.04 12.77 -4.63
CA TYR A 605 -16.92 12.10 -5.29
C TYR A 605 -17.27 11.48 -6.65
N GLY A 606 -18.50 11.68 -7.14
CA GLY A 606 -18.94 11.17 -8.45
C GLY A 606 -18.82 9.64 -8.56
N LEU A 607 -19.15 8.89 -7.49
CA LEU A 607 -18.97 7.45 -7.44
C LEU A 607 -19.79 6.72 -8.50
N GLN A 608 -19.17 5.78 -9.20
CA GLN A 608 -19.78 4.97 -10.25
C GLN A 608 -19.27 3.51 -10.17
N GLY A 609 -20.00 2.58 -10.80
CA GLY A 609 -19.58 1.18 -10.89
C GLY A 609 -19.27 0.55 -9.53
N ASN A 610 -18.11 -0.06 -9.40
CA ASN A 610 -17.69 -0.74 -8.17
C ASN A 610 -17.58 0.21 -6.96
N ALA A 611 -17.14 1.45 -7.16
CA ALA A 611 -17.05 2.43 -6.07
C ALA A 611 -18.43 2.80 -5.51
N LEU A 612 -19.47 2.87 -6.37
CA LEU A 612 -20.85 3.08 -5.91
C LEU A 612 -21.41 1.84 -5.20
N ALA A 613 -21.05 0.64 -5.66
CA ALA A 613 -21.43 -0.61 -5.00
C ALA A 613 -20.77 -0.74 -3.61
N ASP A 614 -19.46 -0.47 -3.51
CA ASP A 614 -18.74 -0.38 -2.23
C ASP A 614 -19.42 0.61 -1.27
N HIS A 615 -19.80 1.78 -1.77
CA HIS A 615 -20.49 2.76 -0.93
C HIS A 615 -21.87 2.25 -0.45
N ALA A 616 -22.61 1.51 -1.28
CA ALA A 616 -23.89 0.93 -0.87
C ALA A 616 -23.70 -0.10 0.27
N ASP A 617 -22.64 -0.92 0.19
CA ASP A 617 -22.28 -1.86 1.27
C ASP A 617 -21.76 -1.14 2.51
N TYR A 618 -20.97 -0.07 2.37
CA TYR A 618 -20.60 0.82 3.46
C TYR A 618 -21.83 1.36 4.20
N MET A 619 -22.85 1.83 3.48
CA MET A 619 -24.10 2.33 4.09
C MET A 619 -24.85 1.24 4.87
N ARG A 620 -24.78 -0.03 4.43
CA ARG A 620 -25.37 -1.17 5.15
C ARG A 620 -24.63 -1.40 6.48
N LEU A 621 -23.29 -1.34 6.47
CA LEU A 621 -22.46 -1.55 7.66
C LEU A 621 -22.65 -0.43 8.69
N ILE A 622 -22.64 0.85 8.30
CA ILE A 622 -22.87 1.94 9.25
C ILE A 622 -24.31 1.96 9.80
N THR A 623 -25.29 1.48 9.01
CA THR A 623 -26.66 1.28 9.48
C THR A 623 -26.74 0.15 10.51
N LEU A 624 -25.95 -0.91 10.32
CA LEU A 624 -25.81 -1.97 11.32
C LEU A 624 -25.20 -1.43 12.61
N HIS A 625 -24.12 -0.65 12.56
CA HIS A 625 -23.52 -0.01 13.74
C HIS A 625 -24.53 0.88 14.49
N GLN A 626 -25.30 1.70 13.77
CA GLN A 626 -26.36 2.50 14.38
C GLN A 626 -27.41 1.62 15.08
N THR A 627 -27.78 0.48 14.47
CA THR A 627 -28.76 -0.44 15.05
C THR A 627 -28.21 -1.08 16.31
N LEU A 628 -26.98 -1.57 16.27
CA LEU A 628 -26.30 -2.16 17.43
C LEU A 628 -26.21 -1.15 18.59
N ASN A 629 -25.78 0.07 18.33
CA ASN A 629 -25.70 1.14 19.34
C ASN A 629 -27.07 1.44 19.95
N ARG A 630 -28.11 1.59 19.13
CA ARG A 630 -29.48 1.86 19.62
C ARG A 630 -30.02 0.72 20.49
N GLU A 631 -29.66 -0.52 20.20
CA GLU A 631 -30.11 -1.72 20.94
C GLU A 631 -29.14 -2.10 22.08
N ASN A 632 -28.10 -1.29 22.30
CA ASN A 632 -27.05 -1.53 23.28
C ASN A 632 -26.39 -2.91 23.09
N ARG A 633 -26.16 -3.28 21.81
CA ARG A 633 -25.45 -4.49 21.36
C ARG A 633 -24.12 -4.07 20.72
N ASN A 634 -23.23 -5.02 20.55
CA ASN A 634 -21.99 -4.89 19.81
C ASN A 634 -21.86 -6.02 18.76
N VAL A 635 -20.77 -6.06 18.02
CA VAL A 635 -20.55 -7.03 16.94
C VAL A 635 -20.57 -8.50 17.41
N LEU A 636 -20.25 -8.79 18.67
CA LEU A 636 -20.37 -10.14 19.23
C LEU A 636 -21.82 -10.59 19.42
N GLY A 637 -22.75 -9.65 19.41
CA GLY A 637 -24.19 -9.89 19.57
C GLY A 637 -24.98 -9.80 18.27
N LEU A 638 -24.36 -10.03 17.10
CA LEU A 638 -25.07 -10.04 15.82
C LEU A 638 -26.11 -11.17 15.77
N THR A 639 -27.26 -10.87 15.21
CA THR A 639 -28.24 -11.89 14.83
C THR A 639 -27.72 -12.68 13.62
N GLU A 640 -28.27 -13.88 13.39
CA GLU A 640 -27.91 -14.70 12.23
C GLU A 640 -28.07 -13.94 10.89
N ALA A 641 -29.13 -13.14 10.75
CA ALA A 641 -29.37 -12.34 9.55
C ALA A 641 -28.34 -11.22 9.37
N GLU A 642 -27.92 -10.57 10.46
CA GLU A 642 -26.87 -9.55 10.44
C GLU A 642 -25.51 -10.16 10.11
N ALA A 643 -25.17 -11.31 10.72
CA ALA A 643 -23.94 -12.03 10.44
C ALA A 643 -23.84 -12.50 8.98
N LEU A 644 -24.94 -13.02 8.41
CA LEU A 644 -25.02 -13.40 6.98
C LEU A 644 -24.87 -12.18 6.05
N MET A 645 -25.39 -11.03 6.45
CA MET A 645 -25.18 -9.80 5.68
C MET A 645 -23.71 -9.39 5.66
N VAL A 646 -23.05 -9.39 6.81
CA VAL A 646 -21.61 -9.07 6.94
C VAL A 646 -20.78 -10.07 6.15
N ASP A 647 -21.05 -11.39 6.26
CA ASP A 647 -20.38 -12.44 5.51
C ASP A 647 -20.53 -12.27 3.99
N SER A 648 -21.73 -11.88 3.53
CA SER A 648 -21.96 -11.57 2.11
C SER A 648 -21.10 -10.41 1.61
N ILE A 649 -20.94 -9.36 2.41
CA ILE A 649 -20.09 -8.20 2.05
C ILE A 649 -18.61 -8.61 2.07
N ALA A 650 -18.17 -9.37 3.07
CA ALA A 650 -16.80 -9.86 3.15
C ALA A 650 -16.43 -10.78 1.97
N THR A 651 -17.39 -11.59 1.51
CA THR A 651 -17.15 -12.56 0.42
C THR A 651 -17.23 -11.95 -0.97
N TYR A 652 -18.23 -11.10 -1.20
CA TYR A 652 -18.57 -10.59 -2.55
C TYR A 652 -18.39 -9.09 -2.72
N GLY A 653 -18.17 -8.36 -1.64
CA GLY A 653 -17.91 -6.91 -1.65
C GLY A 653 -16.55 -6.57 -2.26
N THR A 654 -16.35 -5.29 -2.47
CA THR A 654 -15.08 -4.74 -2.99
C THR A 654 -14.68 -3.52 -2.15
N GLY A 655 -13.42 -3.14 -2.21
CA GLY A 655 -12.93 -1.91 -1.58
C GLY A 655 -13.02 -1.91 -0.04
N THR A 656 -13.22 -0.72 0.53
CA THR A 656 -13.20 -0.47 1.98
C THR A 656 -14.29 -1.22 2.73
N SER A 657 -15.51 -1.32 2.18
CA SER A 657 -16.62 -2.02 2.86
C SER A 657 -16.35 -3.51 3.03
N LYS A 658 -15.65 -4.15 2.10
CA LYS A 658 -15.19 -5.52 2.24
C LYS A 658 -14.23 -5.64 3.43
N ALA A 659 -13.22 -4.78 3.50
CA ALA A 659 -12.25 -4.76 4.60
C ALA A 659 -12.92 -4.54 5.97
N MET A 660 -13.91 -3.63 6.05
CA MET A 660 -14.74 -3.44 7.26
C MET A 660 -15.50 -4.72 7.66
N ALA A 661 -16.13 -5.39 6.71
CA ALA A 661 -16.88 -6.62 6.97
C ALA A 661 -15.96 -7.78 7.40
N GLU A 662 -14.78 -7.90 6.79
CA GLU A 662 -13.75 -8.87 7.19
C GLU A 662 -13.23 -8.58 8.60
N ALA A 663 -13.03 -7.31 8.97
CA ALA A 663 -12.69 -6.91 10.32
C ALA A 663 -13.76 -7.36 11.33
N MET A 664 -15.05 -7.13 11.04
CA MET A 664 -16.15 -7.57 11.90
C MET A 664 -16.19 -9.10 12.05
N LEU A 665 -16.01 -9.87 10.96
CA LEU A 665 -16.02 -11.35 11.02
C LEU A 665 -14.83 -11.89 11.81
N SER A 666 -13.66 -11.29 11.68
CA SER A 666 -12.47 -11.70 12.44
C SER A 666 -12.63 -11.47 13.94
N GLU A 667 -13.53 -10.58 14.32
CA GLU A 667 -13.87 -10.32 15.71
C GLU A 667 -14.89 -11.32 16.27
N ILE A 668 -15.82 -11.75 15.45
CA ILE A 668 -16.89 -12.70 15.87
C ILE A 668 -16.33 -14.11 16.09
N SER A 669 -15.31 -14.51 15.32
CA SER A 669 -14.77 -15.86 15.35
C SER A 669 -13.24 -15.85 15.26
N ASP A 670 -12.57 -16.35 16.30
CA ASP A 670 -11.12 -16.62 16.26
C ASP A 670 -10.73 -17.64 15.16
N ASP A 671 -11.70 -18.42 14.65
CA ASP A 671 -11.52 -19.35 13.54
C ASP A 671 -11.72 -18.71 12.16
N TYR A 672 -12.20 -17.46 12.09
CA TYR A 672 -12.30 -16.74 10.83
C TYR A 672 -10.91 -16.38 10.33
N VAL A 673 -10.48 -17.08 9.31
CA VAL A 673 -9.17 -16.86 8.70
C VAL A 673 -9.31 -15.85 7.57
N MET A 674 -8.86 -14.64 7.81
CA MET A 674 -8.59 -13.71 6.71
C MET A 674 -7.45 -14.28 5.87
N THR A 675 -7.77 -14.72 4.68
CA THR A 675 -6.77 -15.22 3.74
C THR A 675 -6.18 -14.03 2.98
N TYR A 676 -4.90 -13.78 3.19
CA TYR A 676 -4.13 -12.98 2.24
C TYR A 676 -3.60 -13.92 1.15
N SER A 677 -3.69 -13.50 -0.10
CA SER A 677 -3.06 -14.21 -1.20
C SER A 677 -1.60 -13.77 -1.35
N CYS A 678 -0.70 -14.73 -1.59
CA CYS A 678 0.64 -14.40 -2.08
C CYS A 678 0.51 -13.61 -3.37
N PRO A 679 1.18 -12.45 -3.50
CA PRO A 679 1.25 -11.78 -4.77
C PRO A 679 1.86 -12.69 -5.83
N THR A 680 1.16 -12.91 -6.95
CA THR A 680 1.70 -13.69 -8.08
C THR A 680 2.72 -12.83 -8.82
N MET A 681 4.00 -13.13 -8.61
CA MET A 681 5.08 -12.39 -9.25
C MET A 681 5.29 -12.81 -10.71
N PRO A 682 5.85 -11.93 -11.57
CA PRO A 682 6.08 -12.20 -12.98
C PRO A 682 6.87 -13.49 -13.25
N ASP A 683 7.63 -13.95 -12.26
CA ASP A 683 8.48 -15.14 -12.34
C ASP A 683 7.85 -16.42 -11.75
N ASP A 684 6.64 -16.37 -11.21
CA ASP A 684 5.99 -17.51 -10.54
C ASP A 684 5.38 -18.54 -11.53
N GLY A 685 5.72 -18.46 -12.79
CA GLY A 685 5.42 -19.47 -13.79
C GLY A 685 6.14 -20.80 -13.53
N ASP A 686 5.49 -21.66 -12.76
CA ASP A 686 5.81 -23.07 -12.43
C ASP A 686 6.75 -23.29 -11.22
N GLY A 687 6.22 -23.92 -10.17
CA GLY A 687 6.85 -24.15 -8.88
C GLY A 687 8.20 -24.87 -8.93
N GLY A 688 9.20 -24.17 -8.51
CA GLY A 688 10.54 -24.71 -8.25
C GLY A 688 11.26 -23.80 -7.28
N ASP A 689 11.50 -24.33 -6.09
CA ASP A 689 12.32 -23.79 -5.02
C ASP A 689 13.60 -23.09 -5.52
N ARG A 690 13.70 -21.76 -5.37
CA ARG A 690 14.89 -21.00 -5.76
C ARG A 690 15.40 -20.18 -4.59
N GLY A 691 16.46 -20.68 -4.00
CA GLY A 691 17.33 -19.92 -3.11
C GLY A 691 17.84 -18.64 -3.80
N ILE A 692 17.81 -17.53 -3.08
CA ILE A 692 18.27 -16.22 -3.51
C ILE A 692 19.77 -16.25 -3.74
N GLY A 693 20.18 -16.32 -5.00
CA GLY A 693 21.56 -16.08 -5.46
C GLY A 693 21.53 -14.97 -6.49
N ASN A 694 22.50 -14.08 -6.51
CA ASN A 694 22.66 -13.01 -7.49
C ASN A 694 22.55 -13.55 -8.94
N ALA A 695 21.32 -13.62 -9.49
CA ALA A 695 21.05 -14.12 -10.80
C ALA A 695 20.88 -12.96 -11.77
N THR A 696 21.78 -12.85 -12.74
CA THR A 696 21.62 -12.03 -13.93
C THR A 696 20.59 -12.68 -14.86
N ASN A 697 19.95 -11.92 -15.79
CA ASN A 697 19.05 -12.47 -16.83
C ASN A 697 19.66 -13.68 -17.57
N ALA A 698 20.98 -13.71 -17.73
CA ALA A 698 21.72 -14.84 -18.31
C ALA A 698 21.61 -16.09 -17.44
N SER A 699 21.71 -15.97 -16.12
CA SER A 699 21.62 -17.10 -15.18
C SER A 699 20.18 -17.59 -14.99
N MET A 700 19.16 -16.72 -15.13
CA MET A 700 17.75 -17.12 -15.15
C MET A 700 17.39 -17.93 -16.41
N ASN A 701 17.77 -17.43 -17.58
CA ASN A 701 17.58 -18.14 -18.82
C ASN A 701 18.27 -19.51 -18.77
N GLU A 702 19.49 -19.58 -18.21
CA GLU A 702 20.29 -20.81 -18.06
C GLU A 702 19.63 -21.78 -17.05
N ALA A 703 19.08 -21.27 -15.93
CA ALA A 703 18.34 -22.08 -14.96
C ALA A 703 17.01 -22.64 -15.49
N MET A 704 16.37 -21.93 -16.45
CA MET A 704 15.18 -22.41 -17.18
C MET A 704 15.55 -23.29 -18.38
N GLY A 705 16.82 -23.55 -18.62
CA GLY A 705 17.29 -24.29 -19.77
C GLY A 705 17.16 -23.50 -21.08
N PHE A 706 17.07 -22.16 -21.00
CA PHE A 706 17.05 -21.28 -22.15
C PHE A 706 18.47 -20.73 -22.37
N THR A 707 19.21 -21.31 -23.29
CA THR A 707 20.55 -20.86 -23.65
C THR A 707 20.61 -20.49 -25.12
N VAL A 708 21.29 -19.40 -25.44
CA VAL A 708 21.50 -18.94 -26.82
C VAL A 708 22.90 -18.38 -26.93
N SER A 709 23.61 -18.83 -27.94
CA SER A 709 24.91 -18.27 -28.32
C SER A 709 25.03 -18.11 -29.81
N LEU A 710 25.82 -17.12 -30.26
CA LEU A 710 26.12 -16.90 -31.66
C LEU A 710 27.61 -17.11 -31.91
N SER A 711 27.93 -17.99 -32.88
CA SER A 711 29.30 -18.27 -33.26
C SER A 711 29.42 -18.49 -34.79
N PRO A 712 30.43 -17.89 -35.48
CA PRO A 712 31.38 -16.89 -34.96
C PRO A 712 30.75 -15.54 -34.71
N ASN A 713 31.27 -14.83 -33.67
CA ASN A 713 30.97 -13.44 -33.40
C ASN A 713 32.26 -12.76 -32.87
N PRO A 714 32.91 -11.86 -33.64
CA PRO A 714 32.48 -11.26 -34.92
C PRO A 714 32.27 -12.25 -36.06
N ALA A 715 31.29 -11.96 -36.93
CA ALA A 715 30.92 -12.74 -38.08
C ALA A 715 31.21 -11.98 -39.38
N THR A 716 31.44 -12.71 -40.46
CA THR A 716 31.66 -12.12 -41.78
C THR A 716 30.42 -12.26 -42.66
N THR A 717 30.15 -13.46 -43.17
CA THR A 717 29.05 -13.74 -44.11
C THR A 717 27.91 -14.55 -43.49
N TRP A 718 28.16 -15.22 -42.37
CA TRP A 718 27.20 -16.03 -41.63
C TRP A 718 27.60 -16.16 -40.16
N THR A 719 26.62 -16.48 -39.30
CA THR A 719 26.80 -16.91 -37.92
C THR A 719 25.81 -18.03 -37.61
N THR A 720 26.08 -18.85 -36.64
CA THR A 720 25.19 -19.91 -36.20
C THR A 720 24.63 -19.52 -34.83
N VAL A 721 23.33 -19.59 -34.70
CA VAL A 721 22.62 -19.52 -33.39
C VAL A 721 22.59 -20.94 -32.84
N ASP A 722 23.34 -21.19 -31.78
CA ASP A 722 23.21 -22.39 -30.96
C ASP A 722 22.18 -22.10 -29.86
N TYR A 723 21.15 -22.93 -29.70
CA TYR A 723 20.10 -22.68 -28.75
C TYR A 723 19.58 -23.93 -28.05
N THR A 724 19.18 -23.76 -26.81
CA THR A 724 18.33 -24.68 -26.06
C THR A 724 17.12 -23.91 -25.58
N LEU A 725 15.91 -24.39 -25.87
CA LEU A 725 14.67 -23.76 -25.45
C LEU A 725 14.15 -24.40 -24.16
N PRO A 726 13.39 -23.68 -23.35
CA PRO A 726 12.79 -24.19 -22.12
C PRO A 726 11.97 -25.45 -22.34
N ALA A 727 11.91 -26.31 -21.34
CA ALA A 727 11.10 -27.53 -21.38
C ALA A 727 9.64 -27.23 -21.76
N LYS A 728 9.07 -27.99 -22.68
CA LYS A 728 7.73 -27.83 -23.30
C LYS A 728 7.60 -26.76 -24.39
N THR A 729 8.63 -25.99 -24.69
CA THR A 729 8.65 -25.08 -25.86
C THR A 729 9.40 -25.69 -27.02
N SER A 730 8.87 -25.55 -28.23
CA SER A 730 9.47 -26.09 -29.45
C SER A 730 9.66 -25.06 -30.56
N LYS A 731 9.37 -23.79 -30.26
CA LYS A 731 9.50 -22.67 -31.18
C LYS A 731 9.99 -21.42 -30.50
N ALA A 732 10.91 -20.71 -31.12
CA ALA A 732 11.35 -19.37 -30.74
C ALA A 732 11.61 -18.55 -32.01
N THR A 733 11.68 -17.24 -31.88
CA THR A 733 12.01 -16.34 -33.01
C THR A 733 13.31 -15.63 -32.69
N VAL A 734 14.29 -15.70 -33.60
CA VAL A 734 15.49 -14.86 -33.54
C VAL A 734 15.33 -13.69 -34.49
N THR A 735 15.58 -12.49 -33.97
CA THR A 735 15.53 -11.22 -34.70
C THR A 735 16.87 -10.51 -34.54
N ILE A 736 17.38 -9.97 -35.64
CA ILE A 736 18.58 -9.12 -35.65
C ILE A 736 18.10 -7.70 -36.00
N ALA A 737 18.45 -6.73 -35.18
CA ALA A 737 18.16 -5.33 -35.41
C ALA A 737 19.45 -4.48 -35.48
N ASN A 738 19.41 -3.41 -36.22
CA ASN A 738 20.50 -2.44 -36.27
C ASN A 738 20.46 -1.55 -34.99
N THR A 739 21.44 -0.66 -34.83
CA THR A 739 21.57 0.24 -33.69
C THR A 739 20.43 1.28 -33.58
N LEU A 740 19.56 1.39 -34.58
CA LEU A 740 18.36 2.22 -34.58
C LEU A 740 17.10 1.40 -34.20
N GLY A 741 17.27 0.13 -33.82
CA GLY A 741 16.16 -0.76 -33.46
C GLY A 741 15.39 -1.35 -34.66
N VAL A 742 15.81 -1.05 -35.90
CA VAL A 742 15.13 -1.58 -37.10
C VAL A 742 15.54 -3.04 -37.31
N SER A 743 14.55 -3.94 -37.34
CA SER A 743 14.76 -5.36 -37.65
C SER A 743 15.25 -5.53 -39.08
N VAL A 744 16.41 -6.16 -39.23
CA VAL A 744 17.06 -6.39 -40.52
C VAL A 744 17.06 -7.88 -40.95
N LEU A 745 16.82 -8.78 -40.01
CA LEU A 745 16.68 -10.21 -40.25
C LEU A 745 15.81 -10.82 -39.13
N SER A 746 14.87 -11.70 -39.47
CA SER A 746 14.10 -12.49 -38.55
C SER A 746 13.88 -13.89 -39.08
N THR A 747 13.98 -14.92 -38.19
CA THR A 747 13.73 -16.31 -38.54
C THR A 747 13.28 -17.12 -37.33
N GLU A 748 12.57 -18.20 -37.58
CA GLU A 748 12.11 -19.10 -36.50
C GLU A 748 13.19 -20.15 -36.19
N LEU A 749 13.24 -20.51 -34.90
CA LEU A 749 13.99 -21.62 -34.35
C LEU A 749 13.00 -22.74 -34.00
N ASP A 750 13.24 -23.94 -34.54
CA ASP A 750 12.33 -25.08 -34.37
C ASP A 750 13.01 -26.20 -33.55
N GLY A 751 12.26 -26.78 -32.61
CA GLY A 751 12.76 -27.84 -31.75
C GLY A 751 13.26 -27.33 -30.40
N SER A 752 13.35 -28.20 -29.41
CA SER A 752 13.77 -27.84 -28.05
C SER A 752 15.25 -27.50 -27.91
N GLN A 753 16.08 -27.89 -28.88
CA GLN A 753 17.48 -27.51 -28.99
C GLN A 753 17.95 -27.66 -30.44
N GLY A 754 18.92 -26.87 -30.85
CA GLY A 754 19.43 -26.96 -32.20
C GLY A 754 20.43 -25.87 -32.57
N GLN A 755 20.75 -25.87 -33.85
CA GLN A 755 21.61 -24.88 -34.49
C GLN A 755 20.91 -24.29 -35.69
N LYS A 756 20.94 -22.98 -35.85
CA LYS A 756 20.38 -22.24 -36.98
C LYS A 756 21.41 -21.33 -37.58
N VAL A 757 21.75 -21.55 -38.86
CA VAL A 757 22.67 -20.67 -39.59
C VAL A 757 21.90 -19.42 -40.05
N LEU A 758 22.44 -18.25 -39.76
CA LEU A 758 21.96 -16.96 -40.24
C LEU A 758 22.89 -16.44 -41.37
N ASP A 759 22.29 -16.09 -42.47
CA ASP A 759 22.99 -15.47 -43.61
C ASP A 759 23.08 -13.95 -43.39
N LEU A 760 24.30 -13.45 -43.21
CA LEU A 760 24.59 -12.05 -42.92
C LEU A 760 25.12 -11.29 -44.16
N ARG A 761 25.15 -11.89 -45.35
CA ARG A 761 25.69 -11.26 -46.55
C ARG A 761 24.98 -9.98 -46.94
N GLY A 762 23.68 -9.87 -46.59
CA GLY A 762 22.85 -8.67 -46.79
C GLY A 762 23.10 -7.54 -45.82
N LEU A 763 23.79 -7.79 -44.69
CA LEU A 763 24.04 -6.78 -43.65
C LEU A 763 25.34 -6.02 -43.95
N ALA A 764 25.37 -4.72 -43.57
CA ALA A 764 26.59 -3.90 -43.64
C ALA A 764 27.51 -4.25 -42.46
N ASP A 765 28.78 -3.84 -42.56
CA ASP A 765 29.69 -3.89 -41.42
C ASP A 765 29.15 -3.03 -40.29
N GLY A 766 29.15 -3.54 -39.06
CA GLY A 766 28.61 -2.84 -37.92
C GLY A 766 28.25 -3.70 -36.75
N VAL A 767 27.65 -3.06 -35.76
CA VAL A 767 27.13 -3.68 -34.54
C VAL A 767 25.60 -3.82 -34.65
N TYR A 768 25.14 -5.01 -34.38
CA TYR A 768 23.71 -5.37 -34.37
C TYR A 768 23.33 -5.93 -32.99
N VAL A 769 22.07 -5.86 -32.64
CA VAL A 769 21.49 -6.53 -31.46
C VAL A 769 20.71 -7.73 -32.00
N TYR A 770 20.98 -8.92 -31.48
CA TYR A 770 20.11 -10.05 -31.71
C TYR A 770 19.21 -10.27 -30.49
N THR A 771 17.98 -10.65 -30.76
CA THR A 771 16.97 -10.97 -29.73
C THR A 771 16.36 -12.32 -30.08
N VAL A 772 16.33 -13.24 -29.14
CA VAL A 772 15.63 -14.52 -29.27
C VAL A 772 14.47 -14.53 -28.30
N CYS A 773 13.27 -14.63 -28.85
CA CYS A 773 12.02 -14.66 -28.07
C CYS A 773 11.45 -16.07 -28.07
N CYS A 774 11.18 -16.61 -26.91
CA CYS A 774 10.58 -17.92 -26.71
C CYS A 774 9.39 -17.79 -25.71
N GLY A 775 8.19 -17.52 -26.23
CA GLY A 775 7.06 -17.11 -25.40
C GLY A 775 7.38 -15.77 -24.73
N GLU A 776 7.35 -15.73 -23.43
CA GLU A 776 7.68 -14.54 -22.63
C GLU A 776 9.17 -14.40 -22.30
N LEU A 777 9.97 -15.43 -22.60
CA LEU A 777 11.40 -15.39 -22.35
C LEU A 777 12.15 -14.73 -23.52
N ILE A 778 13.03 -13.81 -23.16
CA ILE A 778 13.83 -13.05 -24.12
C ILE A 778 15.31 -13.19 -23.77
N HIS A 779 16.10 -13.59 -24.76
CA HIS A 779 17.56 -13.53 -24.71
C HIS A 779 18.05 -12.48 -25.69
N THR A 780 18.83 -11.52 -25.23
CA THR A 780 19.42 -10.49 -26.09
C THR A 780 20.93 -10.54 -26.04
N GLY A 781 21.57 -10.22 -27.15
CA GLY A 781 23.01 -10.15 -27.20
C GLY A 781 23.51 -9.30 -28.39
N LYS A 782 24.82 -9.09 -28.43
CA LYS A 782 25.48 -8.28 -29.45
C LYS A 782 26.04 -9.18 -30.55
N LEU A 783 25.75 -8.84 -31.80
CA LEU A 783 26.36 -9.41 -33.00
C LEU A 783 27.22 -8.33 -33.69
N VAL A 784 28.47 -8.66 -33.95
CA VAL A 784 29.37 -7.78 -34.71
C VAL A 784 29.59 -8.40 -36.11
N VAL A 785 29.28 -7.64 -37.14
CA VAL A 785 29.51 -8.03 -38.54
C VAL A 785 30.72 -7.25 -39.07
N THR A 786 31.72 -7.98 -39.58
CA THR A 786 32.94 -7.42 -40.20
C THR A 786 33.21 -8.16 -41.48
N LYS A 787 33.17 -7.48 -42.61
CA LYS A 787 33.42 -8.07 -43.93
C LYS A 787 34.83 -7.75 -44.41
#